data_1e2eebf6deb6c90ad0d98a2a8fc25052
#
_entry.id   1e2eebf6deb6c90ad0d98a2a8fc25052
#
_cell.length_a   1.000
_cell.length_b   1.000
_cell.length_c   1.000
_cell.angle_alpha   90.00
_cell.angle_beta   90.00
_cell.angle_gamma   90.00
#
_symmetry.space_group_name_H-M   'P 1'
#
loop_
_entity.id
_entity.type
_entity.pdbx_description
1 polymer ?
#
loop_
_entity_poly.entity_id
_entity_poly.type
_entity_poly.pdbx_seq_one_letter_code
_entity_poly.pdbx_strand_id
1 'polypeptide(L)'
;MPPGELLFDSPEFVTHLMRVAKLWHYVLIGRVLAFLTFAFLPGLAGFLDQPEQWIVMAAGLPCDLVLTVIGQAMRKPRPIAHERVRLLAMLCLTLIALGTLLSAAAMFAAIAIPDGSAHFDSFTAIQIGSLLVAASAAAIVRPAFFAFAGATALGGAIGVASWPFAVAGLAFLGLLIVMMREDIRHQRRATRAARLRVSDQQRALNLMRDFERAGRGWFWETDRDGRLVYISPTVAARLGRPLSGVLGQPFTDIIRKRIGNDESEERTLGFSLSSRTPFKELTVQAAVPGEERWWSISGHPISNELGNFQGFRGSGTDLTDKKRSEREINQLARYDTLTGLANRRHITDLLERALKSHSGQPQPCALLLMDLDRFKAVNDTLGHPVGDQLLQQVAGRLTQIVGDKGQVGRLGGDEFQIVVPQMGQPEKLAGIANAIILSLAKPFAIEGEQVRIGSSIGIAVSEGQGVSASALVRNADLALYAAKDAGRGVYRFYADAMHNQASERKAIEDALRDALAKDELRLLYQPIVDVGSERISGFEALIRWHHGTDGLVSPSKFIPIAEESNLIVPIGEWIIRSACAAIAHIGPGYRVAVNVSPRQFANEKLPATIVSAISAAGIRPDQLELEITEGVFLDESAENLEMFQKLKRTGVRLALDDFGTGYSALGYLKKAPFDKIKIDQSFVLGAADPSSMNAAIISSIVGLATALDMETTAEGVETHDDLALIRGLGCSHVQGYIYGRPMDLVEVLALLREGDGRAEAHGYKSAREPRLTTFRTVQIGSGGYRYEAIIRNMSSRGALIEGLWNVPPGTALTLEFGPDQSFDAEARWSTGNRVGVQFAVAVDTDALIGPRIAASARGRIRRAA
;
A
#
# COMPACT_ATOMS: atom_id res chain seq x y z
N MET A 1 30.87 -0.25 48.15
CA MET A 1 30.40 1.11 48.57
C MET A 1 31.35 1.60 49.67
N PRO A 2 31.95 2.76 49.56
CA PRO A 2 32.76 3.29 50.63
C PRO A 2 31.88 3.62 51.84
N PRO A 3 32.32 3.36 53.06
CA PRO A 3 31.54 3.63 54.28
C PRO A 3 31.41 5.14 54.46
N GLY A 4 30.24 5.71 54.19
CA GLY A 4 29.97 7.13 54.45
C GLY A 4 28.93 7.82 53.61
N GLU A 5 28.43 7.18 52.56
CA GLU A 5 27.27 7.71 51.82
C GLU A 5 25.98 7.26 52.49
N LEU A 6 25.31 8.21 53.14
CA LEU A 6 23.96 7.97 53.64
C LEU A 6 23.08 7.52 52.47
N LEU A 7 22.36 6.43 52.67
CA LEU A 7 21.44 5.80 51.71
C LEU A 7 20.47 6.82 51.07
N PHE A 8 20.27 7.97 51.72
CA PHE A 8 19.39 9.09 51.30
C PHE A 8 19.99 9.98 50.19
N ASP A 9 21.28 9.84 49.86
CA ASP A 9 21.99 10.70 48.90
C ASP A 9 22.15 10.06 47.51
N SER A 10 21.79 8.81 47.37
CA SER A 10 21.87 8.15 46.07
C SER A 10 20.74 8.62 45.12
N PRO A 11 21.05 8.98 43.87
CA PRO A 11 20.01 9.32 42.85
C PRO A 11 19.01 8.21 42.68
N GLU A 12 19.43 6.96 42.90
CA GLU A 12 18.57 5.78 42.80
C GLU A 12 17.53 5.74 43.92
N PHE A 13 17.91 6.02 45.14
CA PHE A 13 16.98 6.08 46.27
C PHE A 13 15.90 7.14 46.08
N VAL A 14 16.30 8.36 45.70
CA VAL A 14 15.37 9.46 45.42
C VAL A 14 14.42 9.07 44.26
N THR A 15 14.97 8.45 43.24
CA THR A 15 14.16 7.99 42.08
C THR A 15 13.14 6.91 42.49
N HIS A 16 13.55 5.97 43.35
CA HIS A 16 12.65 4.92 43.87
C HIS A 16 11.56 5.52 44.78
N LEU A 17 11.94 6.42 45.70
CA LEU A 17 10.94 7.08 46.54
C LEU A 17 9.93 7.90 45.77
N MET A 18 10.38 8.59 44.71
CA MET A 18 9.48 9.29 43.79
C MET A 18 8.53 8.33 43.07
N ARG A 19 8.97 7.13 42.68
CA ARG A 19 8.08 6.10 42.09
C ARG A 19 7.03 5.65 43.10
N VAL A 20 7.42 5.38 44.34
CA VAL A 20 6.47 5.01 45.39
C VAL A 20 5.44 6.12 45.63
N ALA A 21 5.86 7.37 45.79
CA ALA A 21 4.95 8.49 45.96
C ALA A 21 3.99 8.67 44.76
N LYS A 22 4.48 8.44 43.53
CA LYS A 22 3.64 8.49 42.31
C LYS A 22 2.59 7.39 42.25
N LEU A 23 2.87 6.24 42.85
CA LEU A 23 1.95 5.09 42.88
C LEU A 23 1.00 5.12 44.07
N TRP A 24 1.25 6.01 45.07
CA TRP A 24 0.48 6.04 46.32
C TRP A 24 -1.00 6.35 46.14
N HIS A 25 -1.37 7.03 45.05
CA HIS A 25 -2.77 7.26 44.72
C HIS A 25 -3.58 5.95 44.56
N TYR A 26 -2.94 4.84 44.14
CA TYR A 26 -3.60 3.54 44.10
C TYR A 26 -3.91 2.98 45.47
N VAL A 27 -3.03 3.27 46.45
CA VAL A 27 -3.27 2.89 47.84
C VAL A 27 -4.45 3.68 48.41
N LEU A 28 -4.53 4.98 48.11
CA LEU A 28 -5.64 5.83 48.50
C LEU A 28 -6.95 5.35 47.86
N ILE A 29 -6.93 5.07 46.55
CA ILE A 29 -8.10 4.55 45.82
C ILE A 29 -8.54 3.21 46.43
N GLY A 30 -7.60 2.29 46.70
CA GLY A 30 -7.90 1.00 47.31
C GLY A 30 -8.57 1.13 48.67
N ARG A 31 -8.09 2.06 49.51
CA ARG A 31 -8.71 2.33 50.84
C ARG A 31 -10.08 2.97 50.72
N VAL A 32 -10.24 3.93 49.80
CA VAL A 32 -11.55 4.57 49.56
C VAL A 32 -12.56 3.54 49.01
N LEU A 33 -12.13 2.68 48.10
CA LEU A 33 -12.98 1.61 47.58
C LEU A 33 -13.35 0.62 48.71
N ALA A 34 -12.41 0.24 49.56
CA ALA A 34 -12.69 -0.63 50.71
C ALA A 34 -13.71 0.05 51.66
N PHE A 35 -13.52 1.33 51.92
CA PHE A 35 -14.44 2.14 52.74
C PHE A 35 -15.85 2.19 52.15
N LEU A 36 -15.97 2.47 50.84
CA LEU A 36 -17.25 2.50 50.14
C LEU A 36 -17.89 1.12 50.08
N THR A 37 -17.11 0.05 49.87
CA THR A 37 -17.62 -1.32 49.86
C THR A 37 -18.28 -1.65 51.16
N PHE A 38 -17.63 -1.29 52.30
CA PHE A 38 -18.22 -1.49 53.61
C PHE A 38 -19.46 -0.62 53.87
N ALA A 39 -19.45 0.61 53.32
CA ALA A 39 -20.58 1.52 53.53
C ALA A 39 -21.85 1.13 52.74
N PHE A 40 -21.72 0.39 51.61
CA PHE A 40 -22.86 0.09 50.71
C PHE A 40 -23.23 -1.37 50.60
N LEU A 41 -22.57 -2.32 51.27
CA LEU A 41 -22.94 -3.75 51.22
C LEU A 41 -24.18 -4.03 52.10
N PRO A 42 -25.25 -4.54 51.52
CA PRO A 42 -26.44 -4.97 52.29
C PRO A 42 -26.04 -6.15 53.22
N GLY A 43 -26.26 -6.00 54.51
CA GLY A 43 -25.87 -6.98 55.53
C GLY A 43 -24.82 -6.47 56.51
N LEU A 44 -24.14 -5.39 56.27
CA LEU A 44 -23.19 -4.70 57.13
C LEU A 44 -23.78 -3.43 57.76
N ALA A 45 -25.09 -3.21 57.56
CA ALA A 45 -25.78 -2.02 58.12
C ALA A 45 -25.64 -1.86 59.65
N GLY A 46 -25.58 -2.96 60.37
CA GLY A 46 -25.34 -2.92 61.83
C GLY A 46 -23.93 -2.47 62.25
N PHE A 47 -22.99 -2.48 61.31
CA PHE A 47 -21.62 -1.98 61.51
C PHE A 47 -21.53 -0.43 61.46
N LEU A 48 -22.46 0.22 60.77
CA LEU A 48 -22.50 1.65 60.56
C LEU A 48 -22.99 2.43 61.80
N ASP A 49 -23.62 1.74 62.75
CA ASP A 49 -24.20 2.39 63.92
C ASP A 49 -23.16 2.64 65.05
N GLN A 50 -21.89 2.22 64.87
CA GLN A 50 -20.83 2.44 65.85
C GLN A 50 -19.79 3.47 65.36
N PRO A 51 -19.78 4.67 65.88
CA PRO A 51 -18.90 5.76 65.41
C PRO A 51 -17.40 5.41 65.53
N GLU A 52 -17.04 4.59 66.46
CA GLU A 52 -15.63 4.17 66.69
C GLU A 52 -15.03 3.41 65.51
N GLN A 53 -15.84 2.61 64.82
CA GLN A 53 -15.40 1.83 63.67
C GLN A 53 -15.11 2.69 62.43
N TRP A 54 -15.80 3.79 62.24
CA TRP A 54 -15.50 4.76 61.21
C TRP A 54 -14.15 5.42 61.41
N ILE A 55 -13.81 5.73 62.68
CA ILE A 55 -12.51 6.31 63.00
C ILE A 55 -11.39 5.34 62.64
N VAL A 56 -11.58 4.06 62.96
CA VAL A 56 -10.63 2.98 62.66
C VAL A 56 -10.43 2.82 61.15
N MET A 57 -11.52 2.80 60.38
CA MET A 57 -11.47 2.65 58.93
C MET A 57 -10.81 3.88 58.24
N ALA A 58 -11.06 5.07 58.76
CA ALA A 58 -10.51 6.31 58.20
C ALA A 58 -9.07 6.56 58.63
N ALA A 59 -8.55 5.75 59.55
CA ALA A 59 -7.15 5.87 60.07
C ALA A 59 -6.14 5.76 58.89
N GLY A 60 -5.30 6.75 58.78
CA GLY A 60 -4.28 6.82 57.73
C GLY A 60 -4.73 7.50 56.43
N LEU A 61 -6.03 7.69 56.14
CA LEU A 61 -6.49 8.42 54.97
C LEU A 61 -5.92 9.82 54.79
N PRO A 62 -5.77 10.64 55.84
CA PRO A 62 -5.13 11.93 55.73
C PRO A 62 -3.68 11.88 55.23
N CYS A 63 -2.92 10.89 55.70
CA CYS A 63 -1.52 10.67 55.27
C CYS A 63 -1.45 10.24 53.82
N ASP A 64 -2.35 9.34 53.37
CA ASP A 64 -2.45 8.87 52.01
C ASP A 64 -2.85 9.99 51.02
N LEU A 65 -3.76 10.88 51.47
CA LEU A 65 -4.17 12.03 50.68
C LEU A 65 -3.01 13.01 50.49
N VAL A 66 -2.27 13.33 51.53
CA VAL A 66 -1.09 14.22 51.48
C VAL A 66 -0.02 13.61 50.58
N LEU A 67 0.27 12.32 50.69
CA LEU A 67 1.24 11.60 49.84
C LEU A 67 0.81 11.59 48.38
N THR A 68 -0.51 11.45 48.12
CA THR A 68 -1.06 11.51 46.76
C THR A 68 -0.88 12.91 46.16
N VAL A 69 -1.14 13.96 46.94
CA VAL A 69 -0.94 15.35 46.51
C VAL A 69 0.53 15.64 46.22
N ILE A 70 1.43 15.18 47.08
CA ILE A 70 2.88 15.31 46.88
C ILE A 70 3.29 14.57 45.59
N GLY A 71 2.81 13.33 45.38
CA GLY A 71 3.10 12.53 44.22
C GLY A 71 2.61 13.18 42.92
N GLN A 72 1.44 13.83 42.94
CA GLN A 72 0.90 14.58 41.80
C GLN A 72 1.68 15.86 41.52
N ALA A 73 2.08 16.59 42.58
CA ALA A 73 2.89 17.80 42.43
C ALA A 73 4.26 17.49 41.79
N MET A 74 4.82 16.32 42.08
CA MET A 74 6.11 15.86 41.55
C MET A 74 6.01 15.38 40.06
N ARG A 75 4.82 15.27 39.47
CA ARG A 75 4.65 14.89 38.05
C ARG A 75 4.99 16.02 37.05
N LYS A 76 5.04 17.27 37.53
CA LYS A 76 5.35 18.41 36.64
C LYS A 76 6.87 18.57 36.51
N PRO A 77 7.42 18.67 35.27
CA PRO A 77 8.85 18.81 35.04
C PRO A 77 9.28 20.25 35.37
N ARG A 78 9.67 20.48 36.65
CA ARG A 78 10.38 21.69 37.06
C ARG A 78 11.69 21.27 37.70
N PRO A 79 12.80 21.95 37.44
CA PRO A 79 14.04 21.70 38.15
C PRO A 79 13.86 22.08 39.63
N ILE A 80 13.73 21.06 40.48
CA ILE A 80 13.62 21.24 41.92
C ILE A 80 15.03 21.19 42.47
N ALA A 81 15.43 22.17 43.26
CA ALA A 81 16.75 22.20 43.93
C ALA A 81 16.93 20.94 44.80
N HIS A 82 18.15 20.37 44.81
CA HIS A 82 18.46 19.08 45.42
C HIS A 82 18.05 19.02 46.91
N GLU A 83 18.14 20.13 47.63
CA GLU A 83 17.67 20.23 49.02
C GLU A 83 16.15 20.08 49.19
N ARG A 84 15.36 20.63 48.27
CA ARG A 84 13.87 20.48 48.28
C ARG A 84 13.44 19.05 47.98
N VAL A 85 14.17 18.37 47.10
CA VAL A 85 13.92 16.95 46.79
C VAL A 85 14.18 16.10 48.04
N ARG A 86 15.24 16.38 48.76
CA ARG A 86 15.60 15.71 50.03
C ARG A 86 14.53 15.91 51.09
N LEU A 87 14.09 17.12 51.27
CA LEU A 87 13.05 17.48 52.25
C LEU A 87 11.72 16.81 51.93
N LEU A 88 11.34 16.76 50.64
CA LEU A 88 10.16 16.04 50.18
C LEU A 88 10.30 14.52 50.37
N ALA A 89 11.49 13.97 50.16
CA ALA A 89 11.77 12.56 50.41
C ALA A 89 11.61 12.17 51.88
N MET A 90 12.14 13.00 52.76
CA MET A 90 11.98 12.78 54.20
C MET A 90 10.52 12.93 54.64
N LEU A 91 9.82 13.92 54.11
CA LEU A 91 8.40 14.11 54.38
C LEU A 91 7.56 12.90 53.93
N CYS A 92 7.84 12.38 52.73
CA CYS A 92 7.19 11.17 52.24
C CYS A 92 7.43 9.95 53.14
N LEU A 93 8.67 9.74 53.59
CA LEU A 93 9.01 8.64 54.50
C LEU A 93 8.30 8.76 55.84
N THR A 94 8.26 9.96 56.41
CA THR A 94 7.55 10.21 57.68
C THR A 94 6.04 10.01 57.54
N LEU A 95 5.45 10.45 56.44
CA LEU A 95 4.01 10.25 56.18
C LEU A 95 3.66 8.79 55.92
N ILE A 96 4.53 8.03 55.25
CA ILE A 96 4.36 6.58 55.05
C ILE A 96 4.42 5.90 56.43
N ALA A 97 5.43 6.20 57.24
CA ALA A 97 5.59 5.64 58.58
C ALA A 97 4.39 5.97 59.46
N LEU A 98 3.93 7.22 59.45
CA LEU A 98 2.79 7.66 60.24
C LEU A 98 1.48 7.01 59.78
N GLY A 99 1.24 6.93 58.48
CA GLY A 99 0.07 6.31 57.92
C GLY A 99 -0.02 4.80 58.20
N THR A 100 1.13 4.12 58.16
CA THR A 100 1.24 2.70 58.48
C THR A 100 1.11 2.46 60.01
N LEU A 101 1.66 3.35 60.83
CA LEU A 101 1.51 3.31 62.27
C LEU A 101 0.04 3.46 62.69
N LEU A 102 -0.64 4.46 62.11
CA LEU A 102 -2.06 4.71 62.37
C LEU A 102 -2.92 3.51 61.92
N SER A 103 -2.64 2.94 60.77
CA SER A 103 -3.35 1.78 60.25
C SER A 103 -3.10 0.52 61.09
N ALA A 104 -1.87 0.31 61.58
CA ALA A 104 -1.53 -0.79 62.46
C ALA A 104 -2.15 -0.63 63.85
N ALA A 105 -2.09 0.57 64.42
CA ALA A 105 -2.75 0.88 65.69
C ALA A 105 -4.28 0.67 65.60
N ALA A 106 -4.89 1.11 64.54
CA ALA A 106 -6.30 0.88 64.26
C ALA A 106 -6.63 -0.60 64.15
N MET A 107 -5.79 -1.39 63.46
CA MET A 107 -5.94 -2.84 63.37
C MET A 107 -5.87 -3.52 64.74
N PHE A 108 -4.89 -3.13 65.57
CA PHE A 108 -4.75 -3.71 66.93
C PHE A 108 -5.85 -3.26 67.87
N ALA A 109 -6.33 -2.02 67.77
CA ALA A 109 -7.49 -1.58 68.54
C ALA A 109 -8.75 -2.34 68.15
N ALA A 110 -8.92 -2.67 66.86
CA ALA A 110 -10.04 -3.50 66.37
C ALA A 110 -9.98 -4.94 66.88
N ILE A 111 -8.73 -5.50 67.02
CA ILE A 111 -8.56 -6.88 67.62
C ILE A 111 -8.87 -6.89 69.12
N ALA A 112 -8.71 -5.76 69.81
CA ALA A 112 -8.94 -5.65 71.25
C ALA A 112 -10.43 -5.50 71.66
N ILE A 113 -11.35 -5.41 70.71
CA ILE A 113 -12.79 -5.32 70.95
C ILE A 113 -13.34 -6.74 71.17
N PRO A 114 -14.06 -7.01 72.28
CA PRO A 114 -14.41 -8.39 72.72
C PRO A 114 -15.53 -9.12 72.03
N ASP A 115 -16.14 -8.63 70.99
CA ASP A 115 -17.24 -9.27 70.30
C ASP A 115 -16.83 -9.89 68.94
N GLY A 116 -16.61 -11.20 68.94
CA GLY A 116 -16.27 -12.04 67.77
C GLY A 116 -17.43 -12.22 66.81
N SER A 117 -17.77 -11.24 66.01
CA SER A 117 -18.72 -11.37 64.92
C SER A 117 -17.99 -11.69 63.60
N ALA A 118 -18.65 -12.43 62.71
CA ALA A 118 -18.14 -12.75 61.36
C ALA A 118 -17.72 -11.52 60.55
N HIS A 119 -18.19 -10.35 60.89
CA HIS A 119 -17.85 -9.06 60.29
C HIS A 119 -16.48 -8.57 60.71
N PHE A 120 -16.00 -8.94 61.91
CA PHE A 120 -14.65 -8.60 62.42
C PHE A 120 -13.56 -9.24 61.52
N ASP A 121 -13.76 -10.54 61.17
CA ASP A 121 -12.77 -11.24 60.33
C ASP A 121 -12.64 -10.61 58.94
N SER A 122 -13.76 -10.20 58.35
CA SER A 122 -13.76 -9.50 57.02
C SER A 122 -13.09 -8.14 57.08
N PHE A 123 -13.33 -7.36 58.15
CA PHE A 123 -12.71 -6.07 58.40
C PHE A 123 -11.20 -6.20 58.59
N THR A 124 -10.80 -7.16 59.43
CA THR A 124 -9.40 -7.45 59.70
C THR A 124 -8.67 -7.88 58.44
N ALA A 125 -9.30 -8.73 57.61
CA ALA A 125 -8.74 -9.15 56.34
C ALA A 125 -8.49 -7.97 55.36
N ILE A 126 -9.43 -7.01 55.28
CA ILE A 126 -9.29 -5.84 54.42
C ILE A 126 -8.18 -4.90 54.92
N GLN A 127 -8.08 -4.71 56.24
CA GLN A 127 -7.01 -3.91 56.86
C GLN A 127 -5.64 -4.57 56.63
N ILE A 128 -5.53 -5.88 56.82
CA ILE A 128 -4.30 -6.63 56.53
C ILE A 128 -3.96 -6.53 55.03
N GLY A 129 -4.93 -6.65 54.15
CA GLY A 129 -4.74 -6.47 52.71
C GLY A 129 -4.20 -5.08 52.37
N SER A 130 -4.77 -4.02 52.95
CA SER A 130 -4.30 -2.63 52.76
C SER A 130 -2.90 -2.39 53.30
N LEU A 131 -2.56 -2.98 54.41
CA LEU A 131 -1.22 -2.95 55.00
C LEU A 131 -0.20 -3.72 54.15
N LEU A 132 -0.56 -4.87 53.60
CA LEU A 132 0.29 -5.64 52.70
C LEU A 132 0.55 -4.88 51.38
N VAL A 133 -0.44 -4.18 50.88
CA VAL A 133 -0.24 -3.31 49.70
C VAL A 133 0.72 -2.16 50.01
N ALA A 134 0.53 -1.50 51.15
CA ALA A 134 1.42 -0.44 51.59
C ALA A 134 2.86 -0.96 51.88
N ALA A 135 2.99 -2.14 52.47
CA ALA A 135 4.27 -2.80 52.72
C ALA A 135 4.97 -3.18 51.39
N SER A 136 4.22 -3.70 50.44
CA SER A 136 4.76 -4.05 49.13
C SER A 136 5.26 -2.80 48.38
N ALA A 137 4.54 -1.70 48.42
CA ALA A 137 4.99 -0.41 47.89
C ALA A 137 6.23 0.13 48.62
N ALA A 138 6.32 -0.03 49.94
CA ALA A 138 7.44 0.40 50.75
C ALA A 138 8.68 -0.52 50.61
N ALA A 139 8.48 -1.81 50.31
CA ALA A 139 9.57 -2.79 50.10
C ALA A 139 10.44 -2.52 48.87
N ILE A 140 9.96 -1.70 47.93
CA ILE A 140 10.74 -1.23 46.78
C ILE A 140 11.94 -0.35 47.22
N VAL A 141 11.83 0.26 48.41
CA VAL A 141 12.88 1.10 48.99
C VAL A 141 13.23 0.53 50.35
N ARG A 142 14.44 -0.06 50.48
CA ARG A 142 14.88 -0.69 51.76
C ARG A 142 14.66 0.15 53.04
N PRO A 143 14.97 1.46 53.07
CA PRO A 143 14.69 2.27 54.26
C PRO A 143 13.19 2.44 54.54
N ALA A 144 12.36 2.53 53.52
CA ALA A 144 10.91 2.61 53.69
C ALA A 144 10.34 1.31 54.31
N PHE A 145 10.93 0.16 53.95
CA PHE A 145 10.59 -1.12 54.57
C PHE A 145 10.90 -1.19 56.06
N PHE A 146 12.10 -0.72 56.48
CA PHE A 146 12.44 -0.66 57.93
C PHE A 146 11.56 0.34 58.66
N ALA A 147 11.25 1.49 58.09
CA ALA A 147 10.31 2.46 58.65
C ALA A 147 8.90 1.86 58.79
N PHE A 148 8.44 1.12 57.76
CA PHE A 148 7.17 0.41 57.81
C PHE A 148 7.15 -0.67 58.91
N ALA A 149 8.16 -1.55 58.99
CA ALA A 149 8.26 -2.61 59.96
C ALA A 149 8.33 -2.06 61.41
N GLY A 150 9.11 -1.02 61.62
CA GLY A 150 9.19 -0.32 62.92
C GLY A 150 7.88 0.33 63.33
N ALA A 151 7.22 1.02 62.38
CA ALA A 151 5.93 1.65 62.63
C ALA A 151 4.81 0.59 62.89
N THR A 152 4.85 -0.54 62.23
CA THR A 152 3.90 -1.65 62.44
C THR A 152 4.08 -2.28 63.83
N ALA A 153 5.33 -2.53 64.25
CA ALA A 153 5.64 -3.05 65.56
C ALA A 153 5.24 -2.07 66.68
N LEU A 154 5.50 -0.77 66.46
CA LEU A 154 5.12 0.27 67.45
C LEU A 154 3.61 0.44 67.49
N GLY A 155 2.92 0.37 66.35
CA GLY A 155 1.47 0.42 66.27
C GLY A 155 0.80 -0.74 66.98
N GLY A 156 1.38 -1.95 66.89
CA GLY A 156 0.98 -3.10 67.64
C GLY A 156 1.09 -2.88 69.15
N ALA A 157 2.22 -2.33 69.61
CA ALA A 157 2.42 -2.04 70.98
C ALA A 157 1.49 -0.95 71.58
N ILE A 158 1.11 0.04 70.68
CA ILE A 158 0.17 1.12 71.01
C ILE A 158 -1.28 0.62 71.08
N GLY A 159 -1.67 -0.31 70.17
CA GLY A 159 -3.02 -0.86 70.10
C GLY A 159 -3.39 -1.69 71.34
N VAL A 160 -2.38 -2.28 72.02
CA VAL A 160 -2.58 -3.10 73.22
C VAL A 160 -2.34 -2.32 74.57
N ALA A 161 -1.71 -1.15 74.49
CA ALA A 161 -1.30 -0.41 75.72
C ALA A 161 -2.01 0.92 75.88
N SER A 162 -2.14 1.37 77.06
CA SER A 162 -2.65 2.68 77.44
C SER A 162 -1.86 3.84 76.82
N TRP A 163 -2.55 4.98 76.62
CA TRP A 163 -2.00 6.19 75.94
C TRP A 163 -0.55 6.60 76.38
N PRO A 164 0.01 6.33 77.63
CA PRO A 164 1.41 6.66 77.97
C PRO A 164 2.41 5.99 77.03
N PHE A 165 2.17 4.78 76.49
CA PHE A 165 3.08 4.12 75.58
C PHE A 165 3.12 4.76 74.21
N ALA A 166 2.02 5.34 73.77
CA ALA A 166 1.97 6.09 72.48
C ALA A 166 2.84 7.35 72.56
N VAL A 167 2.79 8.06 73.69
CA VAL A 167 3.64 9.23 73.95
C VAL A 167 5.11 8.87 74.05
N ALA A 168 5.41 7.75 74.72
CA ALA A 168 6.79 7.25 74.83
C ALA A 168 7.36 6.81 73.42
N GLY A 169 6.56 6.20 72.59
CA GLY A 169 6.97 5.83 71.22
C GLY A 169 7.25 7.05 70.36
N LEU A 170 6.41 8.06 70.39
CA LEU A 170 6.65 9.33 69.68
C LEU A 170 7.88 10.11 70.25
N ALA A 171 8.07 10.09 71.56
CA ALA A 171 9.24 10.69 72.19
C ALA A 171 10.55 9.97 71.83
N PHE A 172 10.51 8.62 71.73
CA PHE A 172 11.64 7.81 71.33
C PHE A 172 11.99 8.05 69.82
N LEU A 173 10.99 8.14 68.92
CA LEU A 173 11.18 8.48 67.53
C LEU A 173 11.79 9.89 67.39
N GLY A 174 11.32 10.86 68.19
CA GLY A 174 11.87 12.22 68.23
C GLY A 174 13.32 12.24 68.71
N LEU A 175 13.65 11.45 69.70
CA LEU A 175 15.03 11.35 70.25
C LEU A 175 15.95 10.70 69.18
N LEU A 176 15.51 9.67 68.46
CA LEU A 176 16.26 9.01 67.40
C LEU A 176 16.57 9.98 66.25
N ILE A 177 15.60 10.82 65.89
CA ILE A 177 15.79 11.84 64.86
C ILE A 177 16.79 12.90 65.29
N VAL A 178 16.77 13.32 66.56
CA VAL A 178 17.70 14.27 67.12
C VAL A 178 19.09 13.69 67.16
N MET A 179 19.26 12.45 67.66
CA MET A 179 20.55 11.76 67.71
C MET A 179 21.19 11.57 66.35
N MET A 180 20.38 11.10 65.33
CA MET A 180 20.88 11.03 63.99
C MET A 180 21.29 12.39 63.39
N ARG A 181 20.58 13.46 63.78
CA ARG A 181 20.92 14.82 63.34
C ARG A 181 22.21 15.35 63.95
N GLU A 182 22.49 15.01 65.18
CA GLU A 182 23.72 15.40 65.86
C GLU A 182 24.94 14.60 65.41
N ASP A 183 24.81 13.32 65.20
CA ASP A 183 25.91 12.47 64.67
C ASP A 183 26.29 12.90 63.23
N ILE A 184 25.33 13.22 62.40
CA ILE A 184 25.55 13.80 61.05
C ILE A 184 26.28 15.18 61.16
N ARG A 185 25.99 15.98 62.22
CA ARG A 185 26.64 17.28 62.37
C ARG A 185 28.08 17.13 62.83
N HIS A 186 28.38 16.20 63.74
CA HIS A 186 29.73 15.96 64.27
C HIS A 186 30.66 15.34 63.19
N GLN A 187 30.22 14.38 62.45
CA GLN A 187 30.97 13.82 61.29
C GLN A 187 31.26 14.86 60.20
N ARG A 188 30.35 15.78 60.01
CA ARG A 188 30.53 16.83 58.97
C ARG A 188 31.56 17.88 59.39
N ARG A 189 31.73 18.17 60.69
CA ARG A 189 32.74 19.13 61.22
C ARG A 189 34.15 18.58 61.18
N ALA A 190 34.35 17.33 61.52
CA ALA A 190 35.70 16.70 61.61
C ALA A 190 36.26 16.46 60.15
N THR A 191 35.43 16.15 59.17
CA THR A 191 35.88 15.87 57.77
C THR A 191 36.09 17.13 56.93
N ARG A 192 35.46 18.25 57.27
CA ARG A 192 35.63 19.50 56.51
C ARG A 192 37.01 20.18 56.71
N ALA A 193 37.63 20.07 57.87
CA ALA A 193 38.89 20.76 58.11
C ALA A 193 40.14 20.08 57.55
N ALA A 194 40.08 18.75 57.31
CA ALA A 194 41.21 17.98 56.76
C ALA A 194 41.25 17.90 55.26
N ARG A 195 40.11 18.06 54.60
CA ARG A 195 39.97 17.87 53.12
C ARG A 195 40.22 19.12 52.27
N LEU A 196 40.22 20.31 52.83
CA LEU A 196 40.25 21.59 52.13
C LEU A 196 41.62 22.01 51.56
N ARG A 197 42.74 21.35 51.94
CA ARG A 197 44.08 21.78 51.52
C ARG A 197 44.79 20.88 50.47
N VAL A 198 44.36 19.66 50.29
CA VAL A 198 44.99 18.72 49.34
C VAL A 198 44.09 18.39 48.11
N SER A 199 42.80 18.74 48.23
CA SER A 199 41.80 18.18 47.28
C SER A 199 41.54 19.01 46.04
N ASP A 200 41.85 20.31 46.02
CA ASP A 200 41.43 21.13 44.85
C ASP A 200 42.28 20.88 43.59
N GLN A 201 43.59 20.69 43.73
CA GLN A 201 44.46 20.31 42.62
C GLN A 201 44.18 18.87 42.12
N GLN A 202 44.03 17.94 43.09
CA GLN A 202 43.72 16.55 42.76
C GLN A 202 42.31 16.41 42.16
N ARG A 203 41.38 17.21 42.67
CA ARG A 203 39.99 17.25 42.18
C ARG A 203 39.90 17.84 40.77
N ALA A 204 40.64 18.92 40.50
CA ALA A 204 40.70 19.53 39.17
C ALA A 204 41.31 18.57 38.14
N LEU A 205 42.42 17.89 38.50
CA LEU A 205 43.04 16.87 37.65
C LEU A 205 42.14 15.66 37.43
N ASN A 206 41.46 15.21 38.46
CA ASN A 206 40.52 14.11 38.34
C ASN A 206 39.29 14.50 37.51
N LEU A 207 38.75 15.69 37.69
CA LEU A 207 37.66 16.22 36.89
C LEU A 207 38.05 16.36 35.39
N MET A 208 39.28 16.83 35.11
CA MET A 208 39.81 16.88 33.76
C MET A 208 39.92 15.46 33.15
N ARG A 209 40.51 14.52 33.91
CA ARG A 209 40.63 13.12 33.46
C ARG A 209 39.28 12.43 33.26
N ASP A 210 38.34 12.68 34.17
CA ASP A 210 36.99 12.12 34.07
C ASP A 210 36.22 12.73 32.92
N PHE A 211 36.41 14.02 32.62
CA PHE A 211 35.85 14.68 31.45
C PHE A 211 36.43 14.12 30.14
N GLU A 212 37.75 13.87 30.09
CA GLU A 212 38.44 13.23 28.97
C GLU A 212 38.02 11.75 28.78
N ARG A 213 37.95 10.98 29.88
CA ARG A 213 37.53 9.57 29.88
C ARG A 213 36.06 9.39 29.52
N ALA A 214 35.21 10.31 29.93
CA ALA A 214 33.81 10.34 29.59
C ALA A 214 33.58 10.69 28.10
N GLY A 215 34.63 10.94 27.31
CA GLY A 215 34.54 11.29 25.91
C GLY A 215 33.87 12.64 25.61
N ARG A 216 33.66 13.46 26.63
CA ARG A 216 32.97 14.74 26.54
C ARG A 216 33.81 15.85 25.92
N GLY A 217 35.15 15.69 25.91
CA GLY A 217 36.06 16.63 25.31
C GLY A 217 37.50 16.31 25.61
N TRP A 218 38.40 17.11 25.12
CA TRP A 218 39.84 17.00 25.30
C TRP A 218 40.44 18.41 25.44
N PHE A 219 41.66 18.49 25.96
CA PHE A 219 42.34 19.74 26.22
C PHE A 219 43.66 19.81 25.46
N TRP A 220 44.09 21.03 25.17
CA TRP A 220 45.34 21.29 24.49
C TRP A 220 45.95 22.62 24.96
N GLU A 221 47.27 22.70 24.86
CA GLU A 221 48.01 23.90 25.14
C GLU A 221 49.19 24.01 24.18
N THR A 222 49.49 25.23 23.73
CA THR A 222 50.62 25.52 22.88
C THR A 222 51.60 26.47 23.60
N ASP A 223 52.84 26.50 23.13
CA ASP A 223 53.80 27.53 23.44
C ASP A 223 53.53 28.79 22.61
N ARG A 224 54.41 29.80 22.76
CA ARG A 224 54.34 31.09 22.04
C ARG A 224 54.52 30.99 20.52
N ASP A 225 55.12 29.90 20.08
CA ASP A 225 55.37 29.61 18.65
C ASP A 225 54.28 28.72 18.04
N GLY A 226 53.21 28.46 18.82
CA GLY A 226 52.04 27.66 18.38
C GLY A 226 52.28 26.14 18.36
N ARG A 227 53.36 25.67 19.02
CA ARG A 227 53.69 24.25 19.11
C ARG A 227 53.00 23.63 20.34
N LEU A 228 52.51 22.44 20.20
CA LEU A 228 51.79 21.70 21.26
C LEU A 228 52.72 21.38 22.45
N VAL A 229 52.38 21.91 23.60
CA VAL A 229 53.00 21.63 24.90
C VAL A 229 52.21 20.59 25.65
N TYR A 230 50.91 20.63 25.48
CA TYR A 230 49.99 19.63 26.04
C TYR A 230 48.89 19.30 25.02
N ILE A 231 48.55 18.04 24.97
CA ILE A 231 47.35 17.52 24.33
C ILE A 231 46.88 16.29 25.08
N SER A 232 45.57 16.11 25.22
CA SER A 232 45.00 14.94 25.86
C SER A 232 45.50 13.65 25.20
N PRO A 233 46.01 12.67 25.97
CA PRO A 233 46.58 11.43 25.41
C PRO A 233 45.63 10.65 24.53
N THR A 234 44.34 10.76 24.78
CA THR A 234 43.27 10.15 23.97
C THR A 234 43.23 10.67 22.54
N VAL A 235 43.59 11.94 22.33
CA VAL A 235 43.65 12.56 21.00
C VAL A 235 44.87 12.07 20.22
N ALA A 236 46.06 12.01 20.89
CA ALA A 236 47.28 11.49 20.27
C ALA A 236 47.09 10.05 19.80
N ALA A 237 46.44 9.20 20.63
CA ALA A 237 46.09 7.83 20.24
C ALA A 237 45.15 7.77 19.03
N ARG A 238 44.15 8.66 18.96
CA ARG A 238 43.23 8.76 17.83
C ARG A 238 43.91 9.26 16.53
N LEU A 239 44.93 10.11 16.67
CA LEU A 239 45.78 10.53 15.55
C LEU A 239 46.71 9.42 15.02
N GLY A 240 46.73 8.25 15.68
CA GLY A 240 47.63 7.15 15.34
C GLY A 240 49.10 7.45 15.66
N ARG A 241 49.38 8.41 16.54
CA ARG A 241 50.73 8.85 16.87
C ARG A 241 51.00 8.74 18.39
N PRO A 242 52.22 8.36 18.79
CA PRO A 242 52.58 8.41 20.20
C PRO A 242 52.55 9.88 20.70
N LEU A 243 52.18 10.07 21.96
CA LEU A 243 52.08 11.42 22.55
C LEU A 243 53.39 12.25 22.34
N SER A 244 54.57 11.59 22.47
CA SER A 244 55.87 12.20 22.19
C SER A 244 56.08 12.63 20.72
N GLY A 245 55.35 12.03 19.81
CA GLY A 245 55.40 12.37 18.38
C GLY A 245 54.44 13.52 17.97
N VAL A 246 53.51 13.90 18.88
CA VAL A 246 52.56 14.99 18.69
C VAL A 246 53.01 16.26 19.41
N LEU A 247 53.61 16.10 20.61
CA LEU A 247 54.17 17.24 21.36
C LEU A 247 55.35 17.88 20.64
N GLY A 248 55.42 19.23 20.65
CA GLY A 248 56.37 20.05 19.92
C GLY A 248 56.02 20.28 18.44
N GLN A 249 54.99 19.62 17.91
CA GLN A 249 54.49 19.91 16.57
C GLN A 249 53.58 21.15 16.54
N PRO A 250 53.50 21.86 15.43
CA PRO A 250 52.51 22.92 15.27
C PRO A 250 51.08 22.41 15.50
N PHE A 251 50.29 23.19 16.21
CA PHE A 251 48.86 22.83 16.46
C PHE A 251 48.05 22.61 15.16
N THR A 252 48.42 23.32 14.11
CA THR A 252 47.81 23.20 12.79
C THR A 252 48.05 21.83 12.11
N ASP A 253 49.09 21.08 12.55
CA ASP A 253 49.43 19.79 11.92
C ASP A 253 48.54 18.64 12.33
N ILE A 254 47.77 18.84 13.39
CA ILE A 254 46.73 17.87 13.84
C ILE A 254 45.39 18.12 13.14
N ILE A 255 45.28 19.14 12.28
CA ILE A 255 44.11 19.54 11.52
C ILE A 255 44.40 19.27 10.06
N ARG A 256 43.52 18.65 9.32
CA ARG A 256 43.63 18.38 7.90
C ARG A 256 43.40 19.68 7.11
N LYS A 257 44.34 20.08 6.31
CA LYS A 257 44.14 21.21 5.37
C LYS A 257 43.24 20.76 4.23
N ARG A 258 42.09 21.42 4.11
CA ARG A 258 41.12 21.16 3.04
C ARG A 258 41.45 21.99 1.81
N ILE A 259 41.54 21.34 0.64
CA ILE A 259 41.64 22.01 -0.67
C ILE A 259 40.20 22.09 -1.22
N GLY A 260 39.54 23.25 -1.11
CA GLY A 260 38.18 23.46 -1.63
C GLY A 260 37.47 24.70 -1.07
N ASN A 261 36.32 25.03 -1.61
CA ASN A 261 35.54 26.26 -1.39
C ASN A 261 35.07 26.61 0.02
N ASP A 262 35.34 25.79 1.02
CA ASP A 262 34.87 25.95 2.42
C ASP A 262 36.04 26.24 3.37
N GLU A 263 36.97 27.13 2.93
CA GLU A 263 38.18 27.54 3.65
C GLU A 263 37.94 28.55 4.80
N SER A 264 36.67 28.95 5.02
CA SER A 264 36.37 30.08 5.90
C SER A 264 36.76 29.81 7.38
N GLU A 265 36.50 28.60 7.90
CA GLU A 265 36.78 28.29 9.30
C GLU A 265 38.27 28.01 9.58
N GLU A 266 39.00 27.41 8.62
CA GLU A 266 40.46 27.19 8.72
C GLU A 266 41.23 28.49 8.62
N ARG A 267 40.83 29.42 7.74
CA ARG A 267 41.38 30.77 7.69
C ARG A 267 41.13 31.53 8.97
N THR A 268 39.94 31.35 9.57
CA THR A 268 39.59 31.97 10.87
C THR A 268 40.47 31.45 11.99
N LEU A 269 40.78 30.14 12.03
CA LEU A 269 41.69 29.56 13.02
C LEU A 269 43.10 30.09 12.82
N GLY A 270 43.67 30.06 11.62
CA GLY A 270 44.96 30.58 11.30
C GLY A 270 45.10 32.07 11.66
N PHE A 271 44.09 32.87 11.34
CA PHE A 271 44.01 34.27 11.70
C PHE A 271 43.95 34.45 13.23
N SER A 272 43.12 33.74 13.94
CA SER A 272 42.98 33.84 15.42
C SER A 272 44.24 33.45 16.16
N LEU A 273 44.96 32.42 15.68
CA LEU A 273 46.25 32.04 16.27
C LEU A 273 47.32 33.12 15.98
N SER A 274 47.37 33.67 14.77
CA SER A 274 48.36 34.73 14.41
C SER A 274 48.07 36.06 15.10
N SER A 275 46.77 36.44 15.20
CA SER A 275 46.35 37.70 15.81
C SER A 275 46.23 37.60 17.36
N ARG A 276 46.49 36.45 17.92
CA ARG A 276 46.40 36.18 19.38
C ARG A 276 45.01 36.47 19.93
N THR A 277 43.96 36.22 19.15
CA THR A 277 42.56 36.42 19.55
C THR A 277 41.92 35.11 19.98
N PRO A 278 41.02 35.15 20.96
CA PRO A 278 40.28 33.93 21.34
C PRO A 278 39.33 33.48 20.23
N PHE A 279 39.15 32.17 20.08
CA PHE A 279 38.18 31.55 19.20
C PHE A 279 37.33 30.51 19.94
N LYS A 280 36.12 30.35 19.48
CA LYS A 280 35.14 29.47 20.16
C LYS A 280 34.42 28.62 19.14
N GLU A 281 34.33 27.32 19.44
CA GLU A 281 33.53 26.35 18.70
C GLU A 281 33.83 26.29 17.19
N LEU A 282 35.08 26.51 16.80
CA LEU A 282 35.48 26.34 15.38
C LEU A 282 35.46 24.87 15.01
N THR A 283 34.76 24.56 13.92
CA THR A 283 34.65 23.18 13.39
C THR A 283 35.80 22.89 12.45
N VAL A 284 36.62 21.93 12.78
CA VAL A 284 37.79 21.54 11.98
C VAL A 284 37.81 20.04 11.71
N GLN A 285 38.42 19.66 10.59
CA GLN A 285 38.64 18.25 10.31
C GLN A 285 39.98 17.79 10.91
N ALA A 286 39.98 16.73 11.70
CA ALA A 286 41.17 16.17 12.29
C ALA A 286 42.07 15.48 11.23
N ALA A 287 43.40 15.60 11.40
CA ALA A 287 44.37 14.95 10.52
C ALA A 287 44.59 13.46 10.89
N VAL A 288 43.48 12.68 10.97
CA VAL A 288 43.52 11.24 11.23
C VAL A 288 43.66 10.48 9.93
N PRO A 289 44.67 9.58 9.77
CA PRO A 289 44.83 8.77 8.56
C PRO A 289 43.65 7.80 8.37
N GLY A 290 43.05 7.77 7.17
CA GLY A 290 42.03 6.80 6.80
C GLY A 290 40.63 7.02 7.40
N GLU A 291 40.44 8.01 8.24
CA GLU A 291 39.18 8.29 8.91
C GLU A 291 38.79 9.78 8.77
N GLU A 292 37.53 10.06 8.52
CA GLU A 292 36.99 11.41 8.54
C GLU A 292 36.49 11.73 9.95
N ARG A 293 37.23 12.58 10.67
CA ARG A 293 36.87 13.04 12.01
C ARG A 293 36.68 14.54 12.06
N TRP A 294 35.70 14.97 12.79
CA TRP A 294 35.35 16.37 12.96
C TRP A 294 35.49 16.79 14.44
N TRP A 295 36.21 17.88 14.66
CA TRP A 295 36.37 18.44 15.99
C TRP A 295 35.80 19.85 16.06
N SER A 296 35.19 20.20 17.20
CA SER A 296 34.93 21.58 17.59
C SER A 296 36.02 22.00 18.52
N ILE A 297 36.75 23.04 18.20
CA ILE A 297 37.86 23.52 18.99
C ILE A 297 37.61 24.94 19.48
N SER A 298 38.00 25.19 20.73
CA SER A 298 37.99 26.54 21.32
C SER A 298 39.34 26.80 21.94
N GLY A 299 39.81 28.05 21.87
CA GLY A 299 41.08 28.42 22.39
C GLY A 299 41.13 29.88 22.83
N HIS A 300 41.89 30.14 23.88
CA HIS A 300 42.18 31.49 24.37
C HIS A 300 43.65 31.68 24.59
N PRO A 301 44.18 32.87 24.34
CA PRO A 301 45.58 33.19 24.59
C PRO A 301 45.86 33.22 26.10
N ILE A 302 47.01 32.68 26.50
CA ILE A 302 47.51 32.76 27.88
C ILE A 302 48.69 33.70 27.97
N SER A 303 48.72 34.51 29.05
CA SER A 303 49.80 35.45 29.31
C SER A 303 50.34 35.17 30.74
N ASN A 304 51.63 35.48 30.96
CA ASN A 304 52.21 35.45 32.26
C ASN A 304 51.79 36.67 33.12
N GLU A 305 52.20 36.70 34.37
CA GLU A 305 51.92 37.81 35.30
C GLU A 305 52.38 39.20 34.81
N LEU A 306 53.30 39.26 33.87
CA LEU A 306 53.82 40.48 33.27
C LEU A 306 53.06 40.87 31.95
N GLY A 307 51.99 40.13 31.60
CA GLY A 307 51.20 40.38 30.38
C GLY A 307 51.82 39.82 29.09
N ASN A 308 52.94 39.12 29.14
CA ASN A 308 53.57 38.56 27.95
C ASN A 308 52.88 37.30 27.49
N PHE A 309 52.56 37.21 26.19
CA PHE A 309 51.96 36.05 25.60
C PHE A 309 52.82 34.80 25.76
N GLN A 310 52.20 33.71 26.22
CA GLN A 310 52.86 32.42 26.48
C GLN A 310 52.40 31.32 25.51
N GLY A 311 51.27 31.50 24.88
CA GLY A 311 50.67 30.53 23.96
C GLY A 311 49.17 30.53 24.04
N PHE A 312 48.54 29.44 23.58
CA PHE A 312 47.11 29.21 23.67
C PHE A 312 46.78 28.02 24.53
N ARG A 313 45.65 28.10 25.24
CA ARG A 313 45.04 26.96 25.93
C ARG A 313 43.62 26.80 25.47
N GLY A 314 43.19 25.56 25.22
CA GLY A 314 41.88 25.35 24.74
C GLY A 314 41.34 23.96 25.01
N SER A 315 40.16 23.77 24.55
CA SER A 315 39.46 22.47 24.58
C SER A 315 38.99 22.10 23.21
N GLY A 316 38.75 20.83 22.99
CA GLY A 316 38.11 20.31 21.79
C GLY A 316 37.06 19.26 22.17
N THR A 317 36.09 19.11 21.33
CA THR A 317 35.09 18.03 21.39
C THR A 317 35.01 17.32 20.06
N ASP A 318 34.80 16.02 20.12
CA ASP A 318 34.61 15.20 18.90
C ASP A 318 33.16 15.35 18.44
N LEU A 319 32.98 15.88 17.26
CA LEU A 319 31.68 16.06 16.60
C LEU A 319 31.38 14.98 15.54
N THR A 320 32.24 13.98 15.40
CA THR A 320 32.15 13.00 14.32
C THR A 320 30.80 12.29 14.29
N ASP A 321 30.38 11.77 15.43
CA ASP A 321 29.10 11.08 15.56
C ASP A 321 27.94 12.04 15.32
N LYS A 322 28.02 13.26 15.84
CA LYS A 322 27.01 14.29 15.59
C LYS A 322 26.92 14.63 14.10
N LYS A 323 28.06 14.84 13.43
CA LYS A 323 28.11 15.12 11.98
C LYS A 323 27.65 13.92 11.14
N ARG A 324 27.97 12.69 11.56
CA ARG A 324 27.43 11.48 10.92
C ARG A 324 25.92 11.41 11.08
N SER A 325 25.43 11.56 12.31
CA SER A 325 23.97 11.55 12.56
C SER A 325 23.25 12.68 11.84
N GLU A 326 23.83 13.88 11.79
CA GLU A 326 23.26 14.99 11.00
C GLU A 326 23.23 14.66 9.50
N ARG A 327 24.27 14.03 8.95
CA ARG A 327 24.30 13.58 7.55
C ARG A 327 23.28 12.47 7.31
N GLU A 328 23.21 11.48 8.21
CA GLU A 328 22.22 10.40 8.14
C GLU A 328 20.80 10.94 8.23
N ILE A 329 20.54 11.83 9.21
CA ILE A 329 19.24 12.50 9.34
C ILE A 329 18.92 13.28 8.06
N ASN A 330 19.88 14.01 7.50
CA ASN A 330 19.68 14.74 6.24
C ASN A 330 19.45 13.79 5.05
N GLN A 331 20.15 12.65 5.01
CA GLN A 331 19.91 11.62 4.01
C GLN A 331 18.50 11.01 4.17
N LEU A 332 18.14 10.59 5.37
CA LEU A 332 16.81 10.03 5.66
C LEU A 332 15.69 11.05 5.43
N ALA A 333 15.95 12.33 5.72
CA ALA A 333 14.97 13.39 5.50
C ALA A 333 14.72 13.69 4.01
N ARG A 334 15.67 13.35 3.11
CA ARG A 334 15.61 13.72 1.69
C ARG A 334 15.55 12.56 0.73
N TYR A 335 16.06 11.40 1.10
CA TYR A 335 16.20 10.27 0.19
C TYR A 335 15.43 9.05 0.70
N ASP A 336 14.92 8.25 -0.21
CA ASP A 336 14.33 6.96 0.06
C ASP A 336 15.43 5.94 0.40
N THR A 337 15.31 5.27 1.52
CA THR A 337 16.35 4.37 2.04
C THR A 337 16.58 3.13 1.19
N LEU A 338 15.56 2.68 0.47
CA LEU A 338 15.64 1.48 -0.36
C LEU A 338 16.33 1.78 -1.70
N THR A 339 15.89 2.86 -2.36
CA THR A 339 16.28 3.14 -3.75
C THR A 339 17.37 4.22 -3.88
N GLY A 340 17.61 5.00 -2.82
CA GLY A 340 18.53 6.14 -2.86
C GLY A 340 18.02 7.34 -3.66
N LEU A 341 16.82 7.28 -4.22
CA LEU A 341 16.16 8.38 -4.92
C LEU A 341 15.66 9.44 -3.95
N ALA A 342 15.30 10.64 -4.45
CA ALA A 342 14.60 11.61 -3.64
C ALA A 342 13.32 11.00 -3.03
N ASN A 343 13.12 11.20 -1.72
CA ASN A 343 11.88 10.76 -1.09
C ASN A 343 10.72 11.73 -1.43
N ARG A 344 9.50 11.37 -1.05
CA ARG A 344 8.28 12.17 -1.30
C ARG A 344 8.46 13.66 -0.94
N ARG A 345 9.05 13.94 0.22
CA ARG A 345 9.26 15.32 0.68
C ARG A 345 10.23 16.05 -0.24
N HIS A 346 11.36 15.46 -0.51
CA HIS A 346 12.42 16.11 -1.27
C HIS A 346 12.01 16.35 -2.73
N ILE A 347 11.34 15.37 -3.38
CA ILE A 347 10.89 15.56 -4.77
C ILE A 347 9.78 16.62 -4.88
N THR A 348 8.93 16.73 -3.84
CA THR A 348 7.92 17.81 -3.76
C THR A 348 8.59 19.18 -3.62
N ASP A 349 9.59 19.30 -2.74
CA ASP A 349 10.37 20.53 -2.58
C ASP A 349 11.09 20.93 -3.89
N LEU A 350 11.57 19.93 -4.66
CA LEU A 350 12.18 20.15 -5.97
C LEU A 350 11.17 20.64 -7.01
N LEU A 351 9.98 20.05 -7.03
CA LEU A 351 8.88 20.50 -7.89
C LEU A 351 8.48 21.94 -7.57
N GLU A 352 8.30 22.26 -6.29
CA GLU A 352 7.97 23.64 -5.89
C GLU A 352 9.04 24.66 -6.31
N ARG A 353 10.32 24.29 -6.23
CA ARG A 353 11.42 25.15 -6.68
C ARG A 353 11.44 25.26 -8.20
N ALA A 354 11.19 24.19 -8.93
CA ALA A 354 11.14 24.20 -10.39
C ALA A 354 10.00 25.10 -10.92
N LEU A 355 8.89 25.18 -10.19
CA LEU A 355 7.75 26.05 -10.52
C LEU A 355 7.97 27.52 -10.11
N LYS A 356 8.86 27.80 -9.13
CA LYS A 356 9.21 29.17 -8.72
C LYS A 356 10.31 29.70 -9.65
N SER A 357 9.95 30.65 -10.50
CA SER A 357 10.93 31.33 -11.38
C SER A 357 11.92 32.14 -10.58
N HIS A 358 13.23 32.00 -10.87
CA HIS A 358 14.31 32.84 -10.34
C HIS A 358 14.47 34.17 -11.11
N SER A 359 13.89 34.27 -12.30
CA SER A 359 14.06 35.42 -13.22
C SER A 359 12.78 36.21 -13.47
N GLY A 360 11.70 35.94 -12.75
CA GLY A 360 10.39 36.61 -12.94
C GLY A 360 9.63 36.19 -14.19
N GLN A 361 10.21 35.33 -15.05
CA GLN A 361 9.50 34.74 -16.20
C GLN A 361 9.12 33.28 -15.90
N PRO A 362 7.86 32.88 -16.16
CA PRO A 362 7.43 31.51 -15.98
C PRO A 362 8.23 30.58 -16.89
N GLN A 363 8.82 29.55 -16.30
CA GLN A 363 9.48 28.50 -17.08
C GLN A 363 8.62 27.25 -17.10
N PRO A 364 8.52 26.56 -18.25
CA PRO A 364 7.75 25.32 -18.32
C PRO A 364 8.39 24.27 -17.42
N CYS A 365 7.57 23.54 -16.71
CA CYS A 365 7.97 22.42 -15.88
C CYS A 365 7.04 21.25 -16.14
N ALA A 366 7.60 20.08 -16.37
CA ALA A 366 6.80 18.88 -16.51
C ALA A 366 6.98 17.96 -15.31
N LEU A 367 5.89 17.30 -14.98
CA LEU A 367 5.81 16.26 -13.96
C LEU A 367 5.35 14.97 -14.61
N LEU A 368 6.12 13.89 -14.42
CA LEU A 368 5.71 12.55 -14.77
C LEU A 368 5.46 11.77 -13.48
N LEU A 369 4.27 11.25 -13.32
CA LEU A 369 3.92 10.33 -12.25
C LEU A 369 3.85 8.93 -12.82
N MET A 370 4.52 7.98 -12.21
CA MET A 370 4.68 6.63 -12.71
C MET A 370 4.36 5.61 -11.63
N ASP A 371 3.76 4.50 -12.07
CA ASP A 371 3.41 3.36 -11.25
C ASP A 371 3.84 2.07 -11.96
N LEU A 372 4.31 1.08 -11.20
CA LEU A 372 4.72 -0.22 -11.74
C LEU A 372 3.52 -1.15 -11.85
N ASP A 373 3.19 -1.54 -13.06
CA ASP A 373 2.01 -2.35 -13.35
C ASP A 373 2.12 -3.74 -12.69
N ARG A 374 1.15 -4.07 -11.82
CA ARG A 374 1.07 -5.36 -11.12
C ARG A 374 2.25 -5.68 -10.18
N PHE A 375 2.93 -4.68 -9.64
CA PHE A 375 4.04 -4.88 -8.71
C PHE A 375 3.65 -5.73 -7.48
N LYS A 376 2.41 -5.58 -7.01
CA LYS A 376 1.89 -6.41 -5.92
C LYS A 376 1.95 -7.90 -6.25
N ALA A 377 1.63 -8.29 -7.48
CA ALA A 377 1.71 -9.71 -7.89
C ALA A 377 3.14 -10.26 -7.85
N VAL A 378 4.15 -9.43 -8.15
CA VAL A 378 5.56 -9.81 -7.99
C VAL A 378 5.88 -10.09 -6.52
N ASN A 379 5.43 -9.20 -5.60
CA ASN A 379 5.62 -9.41 -4.16
C ASN A 379 4.90 -10.64 -3.65
N ASP A 380 3.66 -10.85 -4.08
CA ASP A 380 2.82 -11.98 -3.63
C ASP A 380 3.39 -13.33 -4.13
N THR A 381 4.02 -13.34 -5.32
CA THR A 381 4.57 -14.57 -5.93
C THR A 381 6.01 -14.85 -5.53
N LEU A 382 6.89 -13.83 -5.51
CA LEU A 382 8.34 -13.98 -5.33
C LEU A 382 8.84 -13.44 -3.98
N GLY A 383 7.96 -12.83 -3.21
CA GLY A 383 8.24 -12.26 -1.90
C GLY A 383 8.81 -10.84 -1.94
N HIS A 384 8.67 -10.14 -0.80
CA HIS A 384 9.13 -8.75 -0.64
C HIS A 384 10.61 -8.50 -0.94
N PRO A 385 11.56 -9.41 -0.60
CA PRO A 385 12.97 -9.18 -0.91
C PRO A 385 13.25 -9.04 -2.41
N VAL A 386 12.57 -9.83 -3.25
CA VAL A 386 12.68 -9.74 -4.71
C VAL A 386 12.04 -8.44 -5.21
N GLY A 387 10.90 -8.03 -4.63
CA GLY A 387 10.28 -6.76 -4.93
C GLY A 387 11.18 -5.56 -4.59
N ASP A 388 11.88 -5.60 -3.45
CA ASP A 388 12.82 -4.55 -3.06
C ASP A 388 14.01 -4.44 -4.03
N GLN A 389 14.58 -5.56 -4.46
CA GLN A 389 15.65 -5.58 -5.48
C GLN A 389 15.15 -5.07 -6.84
N LEU A 390 13.91 -5.41 -7.21
CA LEU A 390 13.27 -4.89 -8.41
C LEU A 390 13.16 -3.36 -8.35
N LEU A 391 12.68 -2.80 -7.24
CA LEU A 391 12.58 -1.35 -7.04
C LEU A 391 13.94 -0.65 -7.15
N GLN A 392 15.00 -1.25 -6.62
CA GLN A 392 16.36 -0.71 -6.74
C GLN A 392 16.85 -0.70 -8.21
N GLN A 393 16.61 -1.78 -8.95
CA GLN A 393 16.97 -1.83 -10.35
C GLN A 393 16.13 -0.89 -11.21
N VAL A 394 14.84 -0.75 -10.92
CA VAL A 394 13.95 0.26 -11.55
C VAL A 394 14.50 1.66 -11.31
N ALA A 395 14.84 2.01 -10.07
CA ALA A 395 15.42 3.31 -9.72
C ALA A 395 16.70 3.59 -10.52
N GLY A 396 17.56 2.60 -10.67
CA GLY A 396 18.78 2.71 -11.48
C GLY A 396 18.49 2.99 -12.96
N ARG A 397 17.55 2.26 -13.57
CA ARG A 397 17.14 2.49 -14.97
C ARG A 397 16.51 3.86 -15.17
N LEU A 398 15.64 4.30 -14.24
CA LEU A 398 15.02 5.62 -14.29
C LEU A 398 16.05 6.73 -14.23
N THR A 399 16.99 6.65 -13.28
CA THR A 399 18.07 7.63 -13.14
C THR A 399 18.91 7.72 -14.40
N GLN A 400 19.23 6.59 -15.03
CA GLN A 400 19.99 6.55 -16.27
C GLN A 400 19.25 7.20 -17.45
N ILE A 401 17.94 6.98 -17.57
CA ILE A 401 17.13 7.52 -18.68
C ILE A 401 16.90 9.01 -18.51
N VAL A 402 16.57 9.44 -17.29
CA VAL A 402 16.29 10.84 -16.99
C VAL A 402 17.58 11.66 -17.04
N GLY A 403 18.69 11.15 -16.47
CA GLY A 403 19.99 11.82 -16.47
C GLY A 403 19.89 13.25 -15.94
N ASP A 404 20.57 14.16 -16.60
CA ASP A 404 20.61 15.58 -16.24
C ASP A 404 19.32 16.37 -16.59
N LYS A 405 18.37 15.73 -17.28
CA LYS A 405 17.13 16.39 -17.73
C LYS A 405 16.16 16.66 -16.60
N GLY A 406 16.24 15.89 -15.51
CA GLY A 406 15.31 15.99 -14.42
C GLY A 406 15.74 15.25 -13.16
N GLN A 407 14.85 15.21 -12.18
CA GLN A 407 15.06 14.54 -10.92
C GLN A 407 14.02 13.43 -10.73
N VAL A 408 14.48 12.29 -10.23
CA VAL A 408 13.65 11.13 -9.95
C VAL A 408 13.47 11.00 -8.45
N GLY A 409 12.24 10.75 -8.02
CA GLY A 409 11.89 10.46 -6.64
C GLY A 409 10.97 9.26 -6.53
N ARG A 410 10.98 8.60 -5.37
CA ARG A 410 10.04 7.55 -5.02
C ARG A 410 9.07 8.08 -3.97
N LEU A 411 7.77 7.93 -4.24
CA LEU A 411 6.72 8.42 -3.35
C LEU A 411 6.35 7.40 -2.26
N GLY A 412 6.56 6.12 -2.54
CA GLY A 412 6.28 4.99 -1.68
C GLY A 412 5.76 3.81 -2.50
N GLY A 413 5.88 2.58 -1.98
CA GLY A 413 5.45 1.39 -2.74
C GLY A 413 6.13 1.32 -4.11
N ASP A 414 5.32 1.27 -5.14
CA ASP A 414 5.66 1.20 -6.57
C ASP A 414 5.52 2.53 -7.33
N GLU A 415 5.27 3.63 -6.60
CA GLU A 415 5.06 4.96 -7.18
C GLU A 415 6.36 5.76 -7.28
N PHE A 416 6.63 6.27 -8.47
CA PHE A 416 7.77 7.15 -8.75
C PHE A 416 7.30 8.47 -9.36
N GLN A 417 8.04 9.53 -9.06
CA GLN A 417 7.79 10.87 -9.57
C GLN A 417 9.04 11.40 -10.25
N ILE A 418 8.87 11.98 -11.43
CA ILE A 418 9.96 12.59 -12.20
C ILE A 418 9.60 14.04 -12.44
N VAL A 419 10.46 14.94 -11.99
CA VAL A 419 10.34 16.39 -12.21
C VAL A 419 11.33 16.78 -13.30
N VAL A 420 10.83 17.36 -14.38
CA VAL A 420 11.63 17.81 -15.52
C VAL A 420 11.50 19.32 -15.63
N PRO A 421 12.46 20.09 -15.05
CA PRO A 421 12.45 21.54 -15.13
C PRO A 421 12.73 22.02 -16.55
N GLN A 422 12.23 23.22 -16.89
CA GLN A 422 12.48 23.91 -18.15
C GLN A 422 12.14 23.11 -19.42
N MET A 423 11.22 22.16 -19.30
CA MET A 423 10.77 21.32 -20.40
C MET A 423 9.25 21.29 -20.47
N GLY A 424 8.68 21.78 -21.57
CA GLY A 424 7.25 21.76 -21.83
C GLY A 424 6.89 21.16 -23.19
N GLN A 425 7.90 20.68 -23.95
CA GLN A 425 7.68 20.15 -25.31
C GLN A 425 7.14 18.72 -25.24
N PRO A 426 5.90 18.46 -25.70
CA PRO A 426 5.25 17.16 -25.57
C PRO A 426 6.05 16.03 -26.21
N GLU A 427 6.71 16.28 -27.35
CA GLU A 427 7.45 15.25 -28.09
C GLU A 427 8.67 14.75 -27.30
N LYS A 428 9.36 15.67 -26.60
CA LYS A 428 10.51 15.30 -25.76
C LYS A 428 10.09 14.54 -24.52
N LEU A 429 9.00 14.97 -23.89
CA LEU A 429 8.42 14.29 -22.72
C LEU A 429 7.91 12.91 -23.12
N ALA A 430 7.22 12.79 -24.25
CA ALA A 430 6.80 11.52 -24.82
C ALA A 430 8.01 10.59 -25.09
N GLY A 431 9.12 11.16 -25.58
CA GLY A 431 10.37 10.42 -25.78
C GLY A 431 10.94 9.85 -24.47
N ILE A 432 10.92 10.64 -23.38
CA ILE A 432 11.35 10.18 -22.05
C ILE A 432 10.42 9.08 -21.54
N ALA A 433 9.10 9.30 -21.61
CA ALA A 433 8.11 8.34 -21.14
C ALA A 433 8.19 7.00 -21.88
N ASN A 434 8.29 7.04 -23.22
CA ASN A 434 8.48 5.84 -24.03
C ASN A 434 9.80 5.12 -23.70
N ALA A 435 10.91 5.84 -23.52
CA ALA A 435 12.18 5.24 -23.15
C ALA A 435 12.09 4.53 -21.79
N ILE A 436 11.36 5.10 -20.84
CA ILE A 436 11.11 4.49 -19.54
C ILE A 436 10.29 3.20 -19.72
N ILE A 437 9.15 3.26 -20.38
CA ILE A 437 8.26 2.12 -20.59
C ILE A 437 9.01 0.97 -21.28
N LEU A 438 9.70 1.26 -22.37
CA LEU A 438 10.48 0.26 -23.12
C LEU A 438 11.65 -0.32 -22.31
N SER A 439 12.28 0.47 -21.47
CA SER A 439 13.36 0.00 -20.62
C SER A 439 12.85 -0.87 -19.48
N LEU A 440 11.75 -0.51 -18.86
CA LEU A 440 11.19 -1.26 -17.74
C LEU A 440 10.50 -2.56 -18.21
N ALA A 441 9.99 -2.60 -19.43
CA ALA A 441 9.45 -3.82 -20.04
C ALA A 441 10.53 -4.90 -20.32
N LYS A 442 11.84 -4.52 -20.34
CA LYS A 442 12.93 -5.49 -20.43
C LYS A 442 13.05 -6.28 -19.15
N PRO A 443 13.33 -7.60 -19.23
CA PRO A 443 13.48 -8.43 -18.05
C PRO A 443 14.51 -7.89 -17.05
N PHE A 444 14.21 -8.10 -15.77
CA PHE A 444 15.11 -7.85 -14.65
C PHE A 444 15.66 -9.17 -14.16
N ALA A 445 16.99 -9.30 -14.06
CA ALA A 445 17.62 -10.47 -13.48
C ALA A 445 17.74 -10.27 -11.96
N ILE A 446 16.99 -11.05 -11.18
CA ILE A 446 16.96 -10.97 -9.72
C ILE A 446 17.04 -12.40 -9.17
N GLU A 447 18.07 -12.69 -8.39
CA GLU A 447 18.31 -14.01 -7.76
C GLU A 447 18.26 -15.22 -8.72
N GLY A 448 18.59 -15.00 -9.99
CA GLY A 448 18.55 -16.03 -11.03
C GLY A 448 17.24 -16.14 -11.79
N GLU A 449 16.20 -15.45 -11.33
CA GLU A 449 14.89 -15.36 -11.98
C GLU A 449 14.81 -14.15 -12.95
N GLN A 450 13.99 -14.29 -13.98
CA GLN A 450 13.71 -13.20 -14.93
C GLN A 450 12.37 -12.58 -14.65
N VAL A 451 12.35 -11.46 -13.94
CA VAL A 451 11.13 -10.71 -13.61
C VAL A 451 10.79 -9.73 -14.72
N ARG A 452 9.55 -9.74 -15.18
CA ARG A 452 9.03 -8.75 -16.15
C ARG A 452 7.96 -7.89 -15.48
N ILE A 453 8.06 -6.59 -15.68
CA ILE A 453 7.10 -5.63 -15.15
C ILE A 453 6.84 -4.52 -16.16
N GLY A 454 5.60 -4.04 -16.23
CA GLY A 454 5.23 -2.86 -17.00
C GLY A 454 5.29 -1.59 -16.16
N SER A 455 5.07 -0.47 -16.80
CA SER A 455 4.88 0.80 -16.11
C SER A 455 3.90 1.70 -16.85
N SER A 456 3.02 2.35 -16.10
CA SER A 456 2.08 3.35 -16.59
C SER A 456 2.54 4.73 -16.17
N ILE A 457 2.40 5.74 -17.03
CA ILE A 457 2.93 7.09 -16.79
C ILE A 457 1.86 8.15 -17.09
N GLY A 458 1.60 9.03 -16.13
CA GLY A 458 0.82 10.25 -16.30
C GLY A 458 1.73 11.47 -16.40
N ILE A 459 1.52 12.34 -17.37
CA ILE A 459 2.33 13.51 -17.65
C ILE A 459 1.48 14.76 -17.52
N ALA A 460 1.92 15.70 -16.69
CA ALA A 460 1.34 17.04 -16.61
C ALA A 460 2.41 18.10 -16.87
N VAL A 461 2.03 19.13 -17.57
CA VAL A 461 2.94 20.24 -17.96
C VAL A 461 2.38 21.53 -17.38
N SER A 462 3.26 22.34 -16.78
CA SER A 462 2.98 23.72 -16.39
C SER A 462 3.54 24.65 -17.45
N GLU A 463 2.66 25.34 -18.17
CA GLU A 463 3.03 26.29 -19.24
C GLU A 463 3.16 27.73 -18.74
N GLY A 464 2.83 28.01 -17.46
CA GLY A 464 2.80 29.39 -16.99
C GLY A 464 2.69 29.61 -15.49
N GLN A 465 2.61 30.88 -15.09
CA GLN A 465 2.42 31.30 -13.70
C GLN A 465 1.08 30.87 -13.14
N GLY A 466 1.05 30.47 -11.87
CA GLY A 466 -0.18 30.21 -11.12
C GLY A 466 -0.54 28.74 -10.93
N VAL A 467 0.15 27.82 -11.57
CA VAL A 467 -0.04 26.39 -11.32
C VAL A 467 0.68 26.00 -10.04
N SER A 468 -0.07 25.55 -9.04
CA SER A 468 0.52 25.03 -7.79
C SER A 468 1.10 23.62 -8.01
N ALA A 469 2.13 23.29 -7.24
CA ALA A 469 2.69 21.92 -7.26
C ALA A 469 1.62 20.85 -7.03
N SER A 470 0.70 21.10 -6.10
CA SER A 470 -0.41 20.20 -5.80
C SER A 470 -1.41 20.05 -6.97
N ALA A 471 -1.62 21.11 -7.76
CA ALA A 471 -2.47 21.01 -8.95
C ALA A 471 -1.77 20.19 -10.05
N LEU A 472 -0.46 20.41 -10.26
CA LEU A 472 0.31 19.67 -11.26
C LEU A 472 0.38 18.17 -10.91
N VAL A 473 0.55 17.85 -9.62
CA VAL A 473 0.53 16.46 -9.15
C VAL A 473 -0.83 15.83 -9.40
N ARG A 474 -1.93 16.51 -9.06
CA ARG A 474 -3.29 15.99 -9.35
C ARG A 474 -3.53 15.76 -10.84
N ASN A 475 -3.06 16.67 -11.68
CA ASN A 475 -3.19 16.54 -13.13
C ASN A 475 -2.39 15.35 -13.67
N ALA A 476 -1.17 15.15 -13.17
CA ALA A 476 -0.36 13.97 -13.52
C ALA A 476 -0.99 12.67 -13.02
N ASP A 477 -1.62 12.68 -11.85
CA ASP A 477 -2.33 11.53 -11.29
C ASP A 477 -3.55 11.15 -12.14
N LEU A 478 -4.35 12.13 -12.56
CA LEU A 478 -5.46 11.91 -13.49
C LEU A 478 -4.99 11.31 -14.83
N ALA A 479 -3.85 11.78 -15.32
CA ALA A 479 -3.26 11.26 -16.55
C ALA A 479 -2.70 9.83 -16.34
N LEU A 480 -2.11 9.53 -15.19
CA LEU A 480 -1.65 8.20 -14.81
C LEU A 480 -2.82 7.22 -14.72
N TYR A 481 -3.90 7.67 -14.10
CA TYR A 481 -5.13 6.89 -14.04
C TYR A 481 -5.64 6.55 -15.44
N ALA A 482 -5.73 7.55 -16.34
CA ALA A 482 -6.12 7.33 -17.73
C ALA A 482 -5.14 6.41 -18.49
N ALA A 483 -3.87 6.38 -18.13
CA ALA A 483 -2.90 5.43 -18.70
C ALA A 483 -3.18 3.99 -18.23
N LYS A 484 -3.52 3.81 -16.95
CA LYS A 484 -3.90 2.49 -16.39
C LYS A 484 -5.20 1.97 -17.03
N ASP A 485 -6.17 2.85 -17.22
CA ASP A 485 -7.46 2.54 -17.87
C ASP A 485 -7.29 2.17 -19.34
N ALA A 486 -6.33 2.78 -20.03
CA ALA A 486 -6.03 2.49 -21.44
C ALA A 486 -5.30 1.16 -21.69
N GLY A 487 -5.24 0.26 -20.69
CA GLY A 487 -4.65 -1.08 -20.81
C GLY A 487 -3.26 -1.19 -20.17
N ARG A 488 -2.80 -0.17 -19.46
CA ARG A 488 -1.47 -0.10 -18.80
C ARG A 488 -0.31 -0.11 -19.80
N GLY A 489 0.93 -0.02 -19.29
CA GLY A 489 2.11 -0.03 -20.15
C GLY A 489 2.22 1.13 -21.13
N VAL A 490 1.52 2.21 -20.89
CA VAL A 490 1.43 3.39 -21.76
C VAL A 490 1.60 4.68 -20.96
N TYR A 491 1.82 5.78 -21.65
CA TYR A 491 1.75 7.12 -21.05
C TYR A 491 0.54 7.90 -21.55
N ARG A 492 0.07 8.86 -20.76
CA ARG A 492 -0.94 9.84 -21.12
C ARG A 492 -0.53 11.23 -20.66
N PHE A 493 -0.80 12.22 -21.49
CA PHE A 493 -0.74 13.62 -21.09
C PHE A 493 -2.05 14.01 -20.43
N TYR A 494 -1.96 14.84 -19.41
CA TYR A 494 -3.14 15.44 -18.81
C TYR A 494 -3.89 16.28 -19.86
N ALA A 495 -5.18 16.13 -19.88
CA ALA A 495 -6.12 16.99 -20.60
C ALA A 495 -7.29 17.33 -19.66
N ASP A 496 -7.86 18.52 -19.79
CA ASP A 496 -8.94 18.99 -18.93
C ASP A 496 -10.17 18.05 -18.93
N ALA A 497 -10.40 17.35 -20.04
CA ALA A 497 -11.44 16.33 -20.14
C ALA A 497 -11.27 15.19 -19.13
N MET A 498 -10.04 14.88 -18.70
CA MET A 498 -9.77 13.83 -17.70
C MET A 498 -10.30 14.18 -16.32
N HIS A 499 -10.28 15.47 -15.97
CA HIS A 499 -10.88 15.93 -14.71
C HIS A 499 -12.39 15.69 -14.67
N ASN A 500 -13.06 15.97 -15.80
CA ASN A 500 -14.50 15.72 -15.92
C ASN A 500 -14.80 14.21 -15.87
N GLN A 501 -14.00 13.39 -16.57
CA GLN A 501 -14.14 11.94 -16.54
C GLN A 501 -13.96 11.36 -15.12
N ALA A 502 -12.95 11.81 -14.39
CA ALA A 502 -12.72 11.37 -13.02
C ALA A 502 -13.88 11.79 -12.08
N SER A 503 -14.40 13.00 -12.26
CA SER A 503 -15.55 13.50 -11.51
C SER A 503 -16.83 12.73 -11.85
N GLU A 504 -17.08 12.47 -13.15
CA GLU A 504 -18.19 11.64 -13.63
C GLU A 504 -18.10 10.22 -13.06
N ARG A 505 -16.90 9.62 -13.11
CA ARG A 505 -16.67 8.28 -12.56
C ARG A 505 -16.96 8.22 -11.06
N LYS A 506 -16.51 9.22 -10.28
CA LYS A 506 -16.79 9.30 -8.86
C LYS A 506 -18.29 9.47 -8.59
N ALA A 507 -18.97 10.29 -9.36
CA ALA A 507 -20.42 10.46 -9.27
C ALA A 507 -21.16 9.16 -9.56
N ILE A 508 -20.72 8.41 -10.60
CA ILE A 508 -21.26 7.09 -10.94
C ILE A 508 -21.00 6.10 -9.79
N GLU A 509 -19.81 6.05 -9.21
CA GLU A 509 -19.50 5.16 -8.07
C GLU A 509 -20.40 5.44 -6.87
N ASP A 510 -20.55 6.72 -6.51
CA ASP A 510 -21.34 7.12 -5.37
C ASP A 510 -22.84 6.82 -5.61
N ALA A 511 -23.37 7.07 -6.81
CA ALA A 511 -24.74 6.74 -7.17
C ALA A 511 -25.00 5.22 -7.21
N LEU A 512 -24.04 4.44 -7.71
CA LEU A 512 -24.16 2.99 -7.85
C LEU A 512 -24.27 2.27 -6.50
N ARG A 513 -23.71 2.84 -5.43
CA ARG A 513 -23.87 2.31 -4.05
C ARG A 513 -25.31 2.23 -3.61
N ASP A 514 -26.11 3.17 -4.05
CA ASP A 514 -27.52 3.28 -3.71
C ASP A 514 -28.44 2.61 -4.72
N ALA A 515 -27.96 2.29 -5.91
CA ALA A 515 -28.76 1.84 -7.06
C ALA A 515 -29.63 0.62 -6.75
N LEU A 516 -29.10 -0.35 -5.96
CA LEU A 516 -29.87 -1.51 -5.48
C LEU A 516 -31.00 -1.12 -4.55
N ALA A 517 -30.74 -0.21 -3.60
CA ALA A 517 -31.75 0.23 -2.63
C ALA A 517 -32.83 1.08 -3.27
N LYS A 518 -32.48 1.82 -4.33
CA LYS A 518 -33.39 2.70 -5.09
C LYS A 518 -34.15 1.98 -6.21
N ASP A 519 -33.94 0.65 -6.36
CA ASP A 519 -34.54 -0.15 -7.42
C ASP A 519 -34.28 0.44 -8.83
N GLU A 520 -33.06 0.92 -9.08
CA GLU A 520 -32.64 1.53 -10.34
C GLU A 520 -32.04 0.53 -11.32
N LEU A 521 -31.70 -0.68 -10.85
CA LEU A 521 -31.16 -1.75 -11.67
C LEU A 521 -32.29 -2.62 -12.27
N ARG A 522 -32.14 -3.00 -13.53
CA ARG A 522 -33.07 -3.88 -14.25
C ARG A 522 -32.29 -4.93 -15.03
N LEU A 523 -32.91 -6.08 -15.27
CA LEU A 523 -32.40 -7.08 -16.20
C LEU A 523 -33.23 -7.04 -17.49
N LEU A 524 -32.53 -6.95 -18.60
CA LEU A 524 -33.08 -7.24 -19.92
C LEU A 524 -32.56 -8.59 -20.40
N TYR A 525 -33.31 -9.26 -21.23
CA TYR A 525 -33.06 -10.62 -21.68
C TYR A 525 -32.93 -10.64 -23.20
N GLN A 526 -31.81 -11.17 -23.72
CA GLN A 526 -31.58 -11.32 -25.15
C GLN A 526 -31.70 -12.78 -25.56
N PRO A 527 -32.47 -13.11 -26.59
CA PRO A 527 -32.69 -14.50 -26.99
C PRO A 527 -31.43 -15.16 -27.51
N ILE A 528 -31.19 -16.40 -27.09
CA ILE A 528 -30.20 -17.33 -27.62
C ILE A 528 -30.94 -18.41 -28.39
N VAL A 529 -30.60 -18.61 -29.67
CA VAL A 529 -31.34 -19.50 -30.56
C VAL A 529 -30.47 -20.67 -30.97
N ASP A 530 -31.02 -21.87 -30.89
CA ASP A 530 -30.41 -23.09 -31.43
C ASP A 530 -30.45 -23.03 -32.99
N VAL A 531 -29.28 -23.15 -33.60
CA VAL A 531 -29.11 -22.99 -35.05
C VAL A 531 -29.79 -24.09 -35.83
N GLY A 532 -29.87 -25.28 -35.27
CA GLY A 532 -30.45 -26.45 -35.94
C GLY A 532 -31.97 -26.44 -35.98
N SER A 533 -32.60 -26.14 -34.84
CA SER A 533 -34.05 -26.14 -34.67
C SER A 533 -34.74 -24.80 -34.92
N GLU A 534 -33.96 -23.72 -34.96
CA GLU A 534 -34.41 -22.32 -34.97
C GLU A 534 -35.36 -21.98 -33.81
N ARG A 535 -35.15 -22.64 -32.67
CA ARG A 535 -35.92 -22.39 -31.45
C ARG A 535 -35.06 -21.62 -30.43
N ILE A 536 -35.73 -20.83 -29.65
CA ILE A 536 -35.11 -20.19 -28.50
C ILE A 536 -34.70 -21.27 -27.49
N SER A 537 -33.42 -21.38 -27.18
CA SER A 537 -32.84 -22.28 -26.19
C SER A 537 -32.74 -21.63 -24.82
N GLY A 538 -32.65 -20.31 -24.81
CA GLY A 538 -32.49 -19.53 -23.60
C GLY A 538 -32.34 -18.04 -23.85
N PHE A 539 -31.91 -17.35 -22.83
CA PHE A 539 -31.71 -15.89 -22.87
C PHE A 539 -30.44 -15.52 -22.13
N GLU A 540 -29.77 -14.46 -22.55
CA GLU A 540 -28.73 -13.83 -21.71
C GLU A 540 -29.33 -12.67 -20.93
N ALA A 541 -29.11 -12.65 -19.60
CA ALA A 541 -29.56 -11.59 -18.71
C ALA A 541 -28.52 -10.46 -18.68
N LEU A 542 -28.90 -9.32 -19.19
CA LEU A 542 -28.08 -8.14 -19.37
C LEU A 542 -28.52 -7.04 -18.43
N ILE A 543 -27.66 -6.64 -17.52
CA ILE A 543 -27.95 -5.56 -16.57
C ILE A 543 -28.09 -4.21 -17.27
N ARG A 544 -29.05 -3.42 -16.82
CA ARG A 544 -29.29 -2.02 -17.21
C ARG A 544 -29.46 -1.18 -15.94
N TRP A 545 -28.88 0.00 -15.95
CA TRP A 545 -29.04 0.93 -14.86
C TRP A 545 -29.79 2.18 -15.32
N HIS A 546 -30.97 2.37 -14.75
CA HIS A 546 -31.82 3.54 -14.97
C HIS A 546 -31.61 4.53 -13.82
N HIS A 547 -30.57 5.36 -13.94
CA HIS A 547 -30.28 6.40 -12.95
C HIS A 547 -31.34 7.50 -12.98
N GLY A 548 -31.81 7.91 -11.80
CA GLY A 548 -32.98 8.79 -11.69
C GLY A 548 -32.86 10.13 -12.42
N THR A 549 -31.64 10.70 -12.53
CA THR A 549 -31.38 11.99 -13.21
C THR A 549 -30.78 11.84 -14.60
N ASP A 550 -29.88 10.87 -14.79
CA ASP A 550 -29.07 10.73 -16.01
C ASP A 550 -29.69 9.76 -17.03
N GLY A 551 -30.81 9.14 -16.67
CA GLY A 551 -31.47 8.15 -17.51
C GLY A 551 -30.71 6.82 -17.57
N LEU A 552 -30.62 6.22 -18.77
CA LEU A 552 -29.95 4.93 -18.95
C LEU A 552 -28.43 5.08 -18.96
N VAL A 553 -27.75 4.53 -17.94
CA VAL A 553 -26.29 4.47 -17.87
C VAL A 553 -25.81 3.16 -18.54
N SER A 554 -24.84 3.29 -19.47
CA SER A 554 -24.29 2.13 -20.18
C SER A 554 -23.55 1.16 -19.24
N PRO A 555 -23.75 -0.17 -19.39
CA PRO A 555 -22.96 -1.17 -18.68
C PRO A 555 -21.44 -1.00 -18.84
N SER A 556 -20.97 -0.62 -19.99
CA SER A 556 -19.55 -0.35 -20.26
C SER A 556 -18.97 0.79 -19.42
N LYS A 557 -19.81 1.70 -18.89
CA LYS A 557 -19.38 2.78 -17.99
C LYS A 557 -19.36 2.34 -16.53
N PHE A 558 -20.40 1.64 -16.04
CA PHE A 558 -20.54 1.39 -14.63
C PHE A 558 -20.01 0.03 -14.15
N ILE A 559 -19.95 -1.01 -15.02
CA ILE A 559 -19.43 -2.32 -14.64
C ILE A 559 -17.96 -2.26 -14.20
N PRO A 560 -17.05 -1.61 -14.97
CA PRO A 560 -15.65 -1.45 -14.52
C PRO A 560 -15.54 -0.74 -13.17
N ILE A 561 -16.37 0.29 -12.94
CA ILE A 561 -16.43 1.02 -11.67
C ILE A 561 -16.92 0.11 -10.54
N ALA A 562 -17.95 -0.70 -10.82
CA ALA A 562 -18.47 -1.67 -9.85
C ALA A 562 -17.44 -2.73 -9.47
N GLU A 563 -16.63 -3.21 -10.42
CA GLU A 563 -15.55 -4.16 -10.20
C GLU A 563 -14.45 -3.58 -9.33
N GLU A 564 -13.95 -2.39 -9.64
CA GLU A 564 -12.89 -1.74 -8.88
C GLU A 564 -13.29 -1.37 -7.45
N SER A 565 -14.55 -0.90 -7.29
CA SER A 565 -15.12 -0.54 -5.99
C SER A 565 -15.67 -1.73 -5.19
N ASN A 566 -15.58 -2.96 -5.72
CA ASN A 566 -16.20 -4.17 -5.18
C ASN A 566 -17.74 -4.13 -5.09
N LEU A 567 -18.40 -3.13 -5.67
CA LEU A 567 -19.87 -3.06 -5.74
C LEU A 567 -20.44 -4.14 -6.67
N ILE A 568 -19.62 -4.69 -7.56
CA ILE A 568 -20.03 -5.79 -8.45
C ILE A 568 -20.47 -7.04 -7.68
N VAL A 569 -19.97 -7.28 -6.46
CA VAL A 569 -20.34 -8.44 -5.67
C VAL A 569 -21.81 -8.40 -5.23
N PRO A 570 -22.31 -7.37 -4.53
CA PRO A 570 -23.72 -7.28 -4.19
C PRO A 570 -24.63 -7.10 -5.42
N ILE A 571 -24.17 -6.39 -6.45
CA ILE A 571 -24.91 -6.28 -7.71
C ILE A 571 -25.06 -7.65 -8.37
N GLY A 572 -24.01 -8.43 -8.44
CA GLY A 572 -24.03 -9.75 -9.04
C GLY A 572 -24.87 -10.76 -8.23
N GLU A 573 -24.88 -10.67 -6.90
CA GLU A 573 -25.80 -11.43 -6.10
C GLU A 573 -27.27 -11.10 -6.44
N TRP A 574 -27.59 -9.81 -6.61
CA TRP A 574 -28.90 -9.38 -7.05
C TRP A 574 -29.22 -9.88 -8.46
N ILE A 575 -28.27 -9.81 -9.42
CA ILE A 575 -28.43 -10.32 -10.79
C ILE A 575 -28.79 -11.81 -10.75
N ILE A 576 -28.03 -12.63 -10.02
CA ILE A 576 -28.25 -14.07 -9.94
C ILE A 576 -29.64 -14.38 -9.35
N ARG A 577 -30.04 -13.69 -8.27
CA ARG A 577 -31.38 -13.87 -7.67
C ARG A 577 -32.49 -13.47 -8.62
N SER A 578 -32.34 -12.33 -9.30
CA SER A 578 -33.32 -11.82 -10.25
C SER A 578 -33.43 -12.71 -11.49
N ALA A 579 -32.31 -13.21 -12.01
CA ALA A 579 -32.29 -14.16 -13.12
C ALA A 579 -32.97 -15.49 -12.73
N CYS A 580 -32.68 -16.04 -11.55
CA CYS A 580 -33.37 -17.24 -11.05
C CYS A 580 -34.88 -17.02 -10.92
N ALA A 581 -35.30 -15.87 -10.41
CA ALA A 581 -36.73 -15.53 -10.35
C ALA A 581 -37.38 -15.44 -11.75
N ALA A 582 -36.66 -14.86 -12.71
CA ALA A 582 -37.15 -14.80 -14.10
C ALA A 582 -37.25 -16.21 -14.73
N ILE A 583 -36.28 -17.09 -14.50
CA ILE A 583 -36.31 -18.49 -14.96
C ILE A 583 -37.59 -19.20 -14.50
N ALA A 584 -38.01 -18.99 -13.24
CA ALA A 584 -39.22 -19.57 -12.71
C ALA A 584 -40.49 -19.15 -13.49
N HIS A 585 -40.50 -17.93 -14.04
CA HIS A 585 -41.59 -17.42 -14.88
C HIS A 585 -41.47 -17.84 -16.34
N ILE A 586 -40.26 -17.93 -16.88
CA ILE A 586 -40.00 -18.34 -18.27
C ILE A 586 -40.34 -19.80 -18.46
N GLY A 587 -40.06 -20.67 -17.51
CA GLY A 587 -40.43 -22.06 -17.49
C GLY A 587 -39.29 -23.07 -17.72
N PRO A 588 -39.56 -24.36 -17.57
CA PRO A 588 -38.52 -25.38 -17.43
C PRO A 588 -37.78 -25.72 -18.76
N GLY A 589 -38.23 -25.25 -19.89
CA GLY A 589 -37.61 -25.51 -21.18
C GLY A 589 -36.47 -24.57 -21.60
N TYR A 590 -36.24 -23.51 -20.84
CA TYR A 590 -35.33 -22.47 -21.23
C TYR A 590 -34.23 -22.29 -20.18
N ARG A 591 -33.06 -21.78 -20.62
CA ARG A 591 -31.92 -21.40 -19.77
C ARG A 591 -31.81 -19.90 -19.72
N VAL A 592 -31.21 -19.37 -18.64
CA VAL A 592 -30.79 -17.96 -18.57
C VAL A 592 -29.31 -17.92 -18.21
N ALA A 593 -28.57 -17.25 -19.05
CA ALA A 593 -27.14 -17.00 -18.88
C ALA A 593 -26.94 -15.68 -18.11
N VAL A 594 -25.96 -15.67 -17.23
CA VAL A 594 -25.61 -14.53 -16.37
C VAL A 594 -24.11 -14.32 -16.38
N ASN A 595 -23.67 -13.12 -16.69
CA ASN A 595 -22.28 -12.72 -16.62
C ASN A 595 -21.75 -12.68 -15.19
N VAL A 596 -20.57 -13.26 -14.95
CA VAL A 596 -19.88 -13.31 -13.66
C VAL A 596 -18.51 -12.65 -13.81
N SER A 597 -18.32 -11.54 -13.12
CA SER A 597 -17.04 -10.84 -13.15
C SER A 597 -15.91 -11.63 -12.45
N PRO A 598 -14.63 -11.39 -12.79
CA PRO A 598 -13.50 -12.01 -12.10
C PRO A 598 -13.51 -11.76 -10.57
N ARG A 599 -13.99 -10.59 -10.14
CA ARG A 599 -14.12 -10.24 -8.71
C ARG A 599 -15.17 -11.07 -8.00
N GLN A 600 -16.29 -11.36 -8.67
CA GLN A 600 -17.32 -12.23 -8.14
C GLN A 600 -16.85 -13.69 -8.11
N PHE A 601 -16.16 -14.13 -9.16
CA PHE A 601 -15.60 -15.47 -9.24
C PHE A 601 -14.62 -15.75 -8.10
N ALA A 602 -13.78 -14.77 -7.74
CA ALA A 602 -12.86 -14.87 -6.60
C ALA A 602 -13.55 -14.89 -5.22
N ASN A 603 -14.87 -14.66 -5.15
CA ASN A 603 -15.62 -14.65 -3.89
C ASN A 603 -16.03 -16.06 -3.49
N GLU A 604 -15.48 -16.59 -2.39
CA GLU A 604 -15.80 -17.91 -1.86
C GLU A 604 -17.28 -18.15 -1.56
N LYS A 605 -18.07 -17.09 -1.39
CA LYS A 605 -19.52 -17.17 -1.12
C LYS A 605 -20.36 -17.39 -2.38
N LEU A 606 -19.79 -17.23 -3.57
CA LEU A 606 -20.53 -17.32 -4.83
C LEU A 606 -21.32 -18.64 -4.98
N PRO A 607 -20.75 -19.83 -4.73
CA PRO A 607 -21.51 -21.09 -4.82
C PRO A 607 -22.71 -21.14 -3.87
N ALA A 608 -22.54 -20.64 -2.66
CA ALA A 608 -23.62 -20.59 -1.67
C ALA A 608 -24.76 -19.64 -2.08
N THR A 609 -24.39 -18.48 -2.64
CA THR A 609 -25.36 -17.51 -3.20
C THR A 609 -26.18 -18.14 -4.32
N ILE A 610 -25.52 -18.85 -5.25
CA ILE A 610 -26.18 -19.55 -6.36
C ILE A 610 -27.16 -20.61 -5.85
N VAL A 611 -26.71 -21.49 -4.95
CA VAL A 611 -27.57 -22.53 -4.35
C VAL A 611 -28.78 -21.91 -3.67
N SER A 612 -28.57 -20.82 -2.90
CA SER A 612 -29.66 -20.09 -2.24
C SER A 612 -30.65 -19.50 -3.24
N ALA A 613 -30.16 -18.91 -4.35
CA ALA A 613 -31.02 -18.30 -5.36
C ALA A 613 -31.85 -19.35 -6.13
N ILE A 614 -31.23 -20.46 -6.54
CA ILE A 614 -31.88 -21.59 -7.20
C ILE A 614 -32.97 -22.19 -6.31
N SER A 615 -32.63 -22.44 -5.04
CA SER A 615 -33.58 -23.01 -4.08
C SER A 615 -34.77 -22.07 -3.81
N ALA A 616 -34.50 -20.77 -3.67
CA ALA A 616 -35.57 -19.79 -3.44
C ALA A 616 -36.52 -19.64 -4.63
N ALA A 617 -35.97 -19.75 -5.86
CA ALA A 617 -36.77 -19.68 -7.10
C ALA A 617 -37.45 -21.05 -7.48
N GLY A 618 -37.03 -22.13 -6.89
CA GLY A 618 -37.57 -23.46 -7.19
C GLY A 618 -37.25 -23.98 -8.58
N ILE A 619 -36.14 -23.55 -9.16
CA ILE A 619 -35.71 -23.91 -10.52
C ILE A 619 -34.70 -25.06 -10.51
N ARG A 620 -34.51 -25.69 -11.66
CA ARG A 620 -33.44 -26.67 -11.81
C ARG A 620 -32.10 -25.95 -12.02
N PRO A 621 -31.01 -26.46 -11.41
CA PRO A 621 -29.70 -25.82 -11.52
C PRO A 621 -29.21 -25.65 -12.96
N ASP A 622 -29.50 -26.61 -13.86
CA ASP A 622 -29.09 -26.61 -15.28
C ASP A 622 -29.76 -25.52 -16.13
N GLN A 623 -30.74 -24.84 -15.58
CA GLN A 623 -31.39 -23.69 -16.22
C GLN A 623 -30.61 -22.38 -16.01
N LEU A 624 -29.72 -22.31 -15.03
CA LEU A 624 -28.82 -21.19 -14.83
C LEU A 624 -27.46 -21.49 -15.47
N GLU A 625 -27.04 -20.64 -16.38
CA GLU A 625 -25.72 -20.68 -17.03
C GLU A 625 -24.90 -19.48 -16.53
N LEU A 626 -23.66 -19.71 -16.14
CA LEU A 626 -22.75 -18.65 -15.71
C LEU A 626 -21.73 -18.39 -16.80
N GLU A 627 -21.65 -17.17 -17.29
CA GLU A 627 -20.71 -16.73 -18.31
C GLU A 627 -19.49 -16.11 -17.62
N ILE A 628 -18.32 -16.64 -17.92
CA ILE A 628 -17.05 -16.30 -17.26
C ILE A 628 -16.04 -15.96 -18.36
N THR A 629 -15.49 -14.77 -18.33
CA THR A 629 -14.52 -14.31 -19.32
C THR A 629 -13.17 -14.99 -19.18
N GLU A 630 -12.40 -15.03 -20.28
CA GLU A 630 -11.06 -15.60 -20.33
C GLU A 630 -10.10 -14.97 -19.28
N GLY A 631 -10.36 -13.74 -18.87
CA GLY A 631 -9.55 -13.02 -17.87
C GLY A 631 -9.40 -13.70 -16.50
N VAL A 632 -10.32 -14.60 -16.13
CA VAL A 632 -10.24 -15.39 -14.89
C VAL A 632 -9.06 -16.38 -14.92
N PHE A 633 -8.59 -16.77 -16.11
CA PHE A 633 -7.46 -17.71 -16.28
C PHE A 633 -6.09 -17.05 -16.25
N LEU A 634 -6.01 -15.72 -16.19
CA LEU A 634 -4.73 -15.01 -16.08
C LEU A 634 -3.99 -15.35 -14.78
N ASP A 635 -4.72 -15.85 -13.78
CA ASP A 635 -4.19 -16.35 -12.52
C ASP A 635 -4.28 -17.88 -12.49
N GLU A 636 -3.16 -18.54 -12.79
CA GLU A 636 -3.04 -20.02 -12.81
C GLU A 636 -3.09 -20.62 -11.39
N SER A 637 -4.01 -20.15 -10.55
CA SER A 637 -4.09 -20.63 -9.17
C SER A 637 -4.90 -21.93 -9.04
N ALA A 638 -4.51 -22.77 -8.10
CA ALA A 638 -5.26 -23.98 -7.73
C ALA A 638 -6.66 -23.61 -7.19
N GLU A 639 -6.80 -22.41 -6.63
CA GLU A 639 -8.02 -21.85 -6.06
C GLU A 639 -9.07 -21.61 -7.14
N ASN A 640 -8.69 -21.10 -8.30
CA ASN A 640 -9.58 -20.90 -9.43
C ASN A 640 -10.16 -22.24 -9.93
N LEU A 641 -9.32 -23.27 -10.03
CA LEU A 641 -9.78 -24.61 -10.46
C LEU A 641 -10.76 -25.21 -9.44
N GLU A 642 -10.49 -25.01 -8.15
CA GLU A 642 -11.37 -25.44 -7.07
C GLU A 642 -12.73 -24.73 -7.13
N MET A 643 -12.72 -23.41 -7.43
CA MET A 643 -13.94 -22.63 -7.59
C MET A 643 -14.79 -23.15 -8.77
N PHE A 644 -14.20 -23.44 -9.92
CA PHE A 644 -14.91 -24.06 -11.04
C PHE A 644 -15.57 -25.37 -10.63
N GLN A 645 -14.85 -26.22 -9.88
CA GLN A 645 -15.41 -27.48 -9.38
C GLN A 645 -16.55 -27.27 -8.37
N LYS A 646 -16.42 -26.28 -7.47
CA LYS A 646 -17.48 -25.92 -6.52
C LYS A 646 -18.73 -25.46 -7.26
N LEU A 647 -18.58 -24.58 -8.26
CA LEU A 647 -19.68 -24.11 -9.09
C LEU A 647 -20.37 -25.29 -9.84
N LYS A 648 -19.58 -26.13 -10.45
CA LYS A 648 -20.11 -27.29 -11.19
C LYS A 648 -20.88 -28.29 -10.29
N ARG A 649 -20.44 -28.45 -9.05
CA ARG A 649 -21.17 -29.27 -8.05
C ARG A 649 -22.55 -28.73 -7.70
N THR A 650 -22.80 -27.43 -7.89
CA THR A 650 -24.16 -26.87 -7.71
C THR A 650 -25.12 -27.32 -8.81
N GLY A 651 -24.60 -27.86 -9.93
CA GLY A 651 -25.38 -28.31 -11.06
C GLY A 651 -25.65 -27.24 -12.13
N VAL A 652 -25.12 -26.04 -11.97
CA VAL A 652 -25.23 -24.97 -12.98
C VAL A 652 -24.36 -25.26 -14.21
N ARG A 653 -24.67 -24.62 -15.31
CA ARG A 653 -23.86 -24.66 -16.53
C ARG A 653 -22.82 -23.56 -16.48
N LEU A 654 -21.68 -23.79 -17.10
CA LEU A 654 -20.59 -22.83 -17.23
C LEU A 654 -20.31 -22.55 -18.70
N ALA A 655 -20.29 -21.29 -19.09
CA ALA A 655 -19.92 -20.84 -20.42
C ALA A 655 -18.65 -19.99 -20.34
N LEU A 656 -17.75 -20.21 -21.26
CA LEU A 656 -16.57 -19.39 -21.45
C LEU A 656 -16.89 -18.26 -22.42
N ASP A 657 -16.78 -17.03 -21.94
CA ASP A 657 -17.13 -15.82 -22.66
C ASP A 657 -15.92 -15.12 -23.27
N ASP A 658 -16.15 -14.32 -24.32
CA ASP A 658 -15.15 -13.53 -25.07
C ASP A 658 -13.97 -14.37 -25.62
N PHE A 659 -14.17 -15.65 -25.95
CA PHE A 659 -13.10 -16.54 -26.33
C PHE A 659 -12.37 -16.11 -27.60
N GLY A 660 -11.05 -15.98 -27.47
CA GLY A 660 -10.14 -15.66 -28.58
C GLY A 660 -9.71 -14.20 -28.63
N THR A 661 -10.21 -13.35 -27.72
CA THR A 661 -9.81 -11.94 -27.63
C THR A 661 -8.60 -11.73 -26.71
N GLY A 662 -8.24 -12.76 -25.91
CA GLY A 662 -7.20 -12.72 -24.88
C GLY A 662 -6.05 -13.71 -25.09
N TYR A 663 -5.41 -14.11 -23.99
CA TYR A 663 -4.34 -15.10 -23.98
C TYR A 663 -4.89 -16.51 -24.14
N SER A 664 -4.27 -17.32 -25.02
CA SER A 664 -4.67 -18.70 -25.33
C SER A 664 -4.82 -19.58 -24.09
N ALA A 665 -6.05 -19.71 -23.59
CA ALA A 665 -6.42 -20.54 -22.45
C ALA A 665 -6.55 -22.04 -22.78
N LEU A 666 -5.97 -22.52 -23.90
CA LEU A 666 -6.10 -23.92 -24.37
C LEU A 666 -5.72 -24.97 -23.33
N GLY A 667 -4.74 -24.66 -22.47
CA GLY A 667 -4.32 -25.55 -21.39
C GLY A 667 -5.37 -25.70 -20.29
N TYR A 668 -6.19 -24.66 -20.07
CA TYR A 668 -7.23 -24.61 -19.03
C TYR A 668 -8.57 -25.17 -19.51
N LEU A 669 -8.94 -24.97 -20.77
CA LEU A 669 -10.14 -25.56 -21.35
C LEU A 669 -10.21 -27.08 -21.14
N LYS A 670 -9.06 -27.75 -21.09
CA LYS A 670 -8.99 -29.18 -20.80
C LYS A 670 -9.24 -29.51 -19.31
N LYS A 671 -8.98 -28.57 -18.40
CA LYS A 671 -9.06 -28.76 -16.94
C LYS A 671 -10.34 -28.20 -16.34
N ALA A 672 -10.87 -27.11 -16.88
CA ALA A 672 -12.08 -26.46 -16.39
C ALA A 672 -13.33 -27.07 -17.04
N PRO A 673 -14.38 -27.37 -16.27
CA PRO A 673 -15.55 -28.11 -16.74
C PRO A 673 -16.58 -27.19 -17.40
N PHE A 674 -16.21 -26.53 -18.52
CA PHE A 674 -17.15 -25.73 -19.30
C PHE A 674 -18.10 -26.59 -20.15
N ASP A 675 -19.31 -26.08 -20.29
CA ASP A 675 -20.35 -26.69 -21.13
C ASP A 675 -20.45 -25.99 -22.47
N LYS A 676 -19.98 -24.75 -22.59
CA LYS A 676 -20.18 -23.89 -23.74
C LYS A 676 -19.01 -22.91 -23.93
N ILE A 677 -18.74 -22.58 -25.20
CA ILE A 677 -17.84 -21.50 -25.59
C ILE A 677 -18.66 -20.45 -26.37
N LYS A 678 -18.58 -19.17 -25.96
CA LYS A 678 -19.14 -18.03 -26.66
C LYS A 678 -18.05 -17.42 -27.55
N ILE A 679 -18.38 -17.22 -28.79
CA ILE A 679 -17.50 -16.66 -29.82
C ILE A 679 -17.81 -15.18 -29.92
N ASP A 680 -16.85 -14.36 -29.54
CA ASP A 680 -16.99 -12.90 -29.44
C ASP A 680 -17.44 -12.28 -30.78
N GLN A 681 -18.26 -11.24 -30.66
CA GLN A 681 -18.81 -10.51 -31.83
C GLN A 681 -17.74 -9.98 -32.80
N SER A 682 -16.51 -9.67 -32.31
CA SER A 682 -15.44 -9.16 -33.19
C SER A 682 -15.01 -10.16 -34.26
N PHE A 683 -15.19 -11.45 -34.00
CA PHE A 683 -14.95 -12.50 -35.00
C PHE A 683 -16.15 -12.72 -35.92
N VAL A 684 -17.36 -12.47 -35.42
CA VAL A 684 -18.60 -12.67 -36.21
C VAL A 684 -18.82 -11.52 -37.17
N LEU A 685 -18.59 -10.29 -36.74
CA LEU A 685 -18.70 -9.09 -37.54
C LEU A 685 -17.74 -9.15 -38.75
N GLY A 686 -18.30 -9.12 -39.97
CA GLY A 686 -17.52 -9.19 -41.20
C GLY A 686 -16.94 -10.57 -41.52
N ALA A 687 -17.31 -11.63 -40.78
CA ALA A 687 -16.87 -13.00 -41.09
C ALA A 687 -17.36 -13.51 -42.45
N ALA A 688 -18.49 -12.99 -42.92
CA ALA A 688 -19.03 -13.31 -44.25
C ALA A 688 -18.22 -12.71 -45.41
N ASP A 689 -17.24 -11.82 -45.14
CA ASP A 689 -16.30 -11.33 -46.15
C ASP A 689 -15.25 -12.40 -46.47
N PRO A 690 -15.14 -12.87 -47.70
CA PRO A 690 -14.16 -13.88 -48.10
C PRO A 690 -12.70 -13.48 -47.90
N SER A 691 -12.42 -12.20 -47.74
CA SER A 691 -11.06 -11.69 -47.42
C SER A 691 -10.72 -11.73 -45.96
N SER A 692 -11.70 -11.93 -45.08
CA SER A 692 -11.51 -11.98 -43.61
C SER A 692 -11.00 -13.36 -43.19
N MET A 693 -10.08 -13.37 -42.22
CA MET A 693 -9.63 -14.60 -41.53
C MET A 693 -10.63 -15.08 -40.47
N ASN A 694 -11.66 -14.28 -40.16
CA ASN A 694 -12.59 -14.52 -39.06
C ASN A 694 -13.34 -15.86 -39.24
N ALA A 695 -13.77 -16.20 -40.43
CA ALA A 695 -14.41 -17.51 -40.73
C ALA A 695 -13.50 -18.69 -40.35
N ALA A 696 -12.20 -18.60 -40.63
CA ALA A 696 -11.24 -19.65 -40.26
C ALA A 696 -11.03 -19.73 -38.72
N ILE A 697 -11.02 -18.60 -38.03
CA ILE A 697 -10.97 -18.54 -36.59
C ILE A 697 -12.21 -19.19 -35.98
N ILE A 698 -13.40 -18.79 -36.40
CA ILE A 698 -14.67 -19.37 -35.93
C ILE A 698 -14.68 -20.89 -36.17
N SER A 699 -14.27 -21.34 -37.37
CA SER A 699 -14.18 -22.79 -37.69
C SER A 699 -13.25 -23.53 -36.74
N SER A 700 -12.13 -22.91 -36.36
CA SER A 700 -11.16 -23.49 -35.42
C SER A 700 -11.73 -23.58 -34.01
N ILE A 701 -12.46 -22.55 -33.57
CA ILE A 701 -13.13 -22.53 -32.26
C ILE A 701 -14.22 -23.58 -32.17
N VAL A 702 -15.07 -23.68 -33.21
CA VAL A 702 -16.14 -24.70 -33.32
C VAL A 702 -15.55 -26.11 -33.32
N GLY A 703 -14.46 -26.31 -34.09
CA GLY A 703 -13.74 -27.58 -34.08
C GLY A 703 -13.17 -27.96 -32.70
N LEU A 704 -12.62 -27.01 -32.00
CA LEU A 704 -12.13 -27.18 -30.63
C LEU A 704 -13.25 -27.52 -29.66
N ALA A 705 -14.35 -26.75 -29.67
CA ALA A 705 -15.51 -26.98 -28.82
C ALA A 705 -16.10 -28.38 -29.07
N THR A 706 -16.25 -28.77 -30.32
CA THR A 706 -16.71 -30.11 -30.70
C THR A 706 -15.79 -31.22 -30.16
N ALA A 707 -14.48 -31.03 -30.22
CA ALA A 707 -13.51 -31.98 -29.70
C ALA A 707 -13.57 -32.14 -28.19
N LEU A 708 -14.05 -31.12 -27.50
CA LEU A 708 -14.20 -31.06 -26.05
C LEU A 708 -15.64 -31.33 -25.56
N ASP A 709 -16.54 -31.68 -26.44
CA ASP A 709 -17.98 -31.92 -26.18
C ASP A 709 -18.69 -30.69 -25.60
N MET A 710 -18.34 -29.49 -26.06
CA MET A 710 -18.90 -28.22 -25.65
C MET A 710 -19.85 -27.65 -26.72
N GLU A 711 -20.91 -26.98 -26.27
CA GLU A 711 -21.76 -26.16 -27.14
C GLU A 711 -21.00 -24.90 -27.57
N THR A 712 -21.43 -24.28 -28.68
CA THR A 712 -20.90 -22.98 -29.11
C THR A 712 -22.03 -21.98 -29.30
N THR A 713 -21.80 -20.72 -28.95
CA THR A 713 -22.70 -19.60 -29.19
C THR A 713 -21.94 -18.53 -29.99
N ALA A 714 -22.39 -18.15 -31.16
CA ALA A 714 -21.84 -17.01 -31.89
C ALA A 714 -22.64 -15.75 -31.53
N GLU A 715 -21.89 -14.72 -31.09
CA GLU A 715 -22.46 -13.45 -30.64
C GLU A 715 -22.48 -12.39 -31.76
N GLY A 716 -23.34 -11.39 -31.57
CA GLY A 716 -23.37 -10.22 -32.47
C GLY A 716 -23.80 -10.54 -33.91
N VAL A 717 -24.55 -11.61 -34.09
CA VAL A 717 -25.09 -11.93 -35.45
C VAL A 717 -26.21 -10.96 -35.78
N GLU A 718 -26.02 -10.18 -36.87
CA GLU A 718 -26.94 -9.12 -37.27
C GLU A 718 -27.54 -9.36 -38.66
N THR A 719 -26.83 -10.13 -39.51
CA THR A 719 -27.24 -10.34 -40.88
C THR A 719 -27.55 -11.79 -41.19
N HIS A 720 -28.39 -12.01 -42.23
CA HIS A 720 -28.67 -13.36 -42.72
C HIS A 720 -27.41 -14.03 -43.31
N ASP A 721 -26.46 -13.26 -43.82
CA ASP A 721 -25.21 -13.77 -44.39
C ASP A 721 -24.30 -14.31 -43.27
N ASP A 722 -24.19 -13.59 -42.13
CA ASP A 722 -23.48 -14.06 -40.95
C ASP A 722 -24.16 -15.34 -40.42
N LEU A 723 -25.50 -15.33 -40.29
CA LEU A 723 -26.25 -16.49 -39.82
C LEU A 723 -26.01 -17.73 -40.72
N ALA A 724 -26.03 -17.53 -42.03
CA ALA A 724 -25.77 -18.61 -42.97
C ALA A 724 -24.32 -19.15 -42.84
N LEU A 725 -23.36 -18.28 -42.67
CA LEU A 725 -21.96 -18.64 -42.43
C LEU A 725 -21.82 -19.44 -41.13
N ILE A 726 -22.31 -18.91 -39.99
CA ILE A 726 -22.23 -19.52 -38.68
C ILE A 726 -22.88 -20.90 -38.67
N ARG A 727 -24.04 -21.03 -39.33
CA ARG A 727 -24.70 -22.32 -39.55
C ARG A 727 -23.83 -23.28 -40.37
N GLY A 728 -23.21 -22.78 -41.43
CA GLY A 728 -22.32 -23.56 -42.31
C GLY A 728 -21.04 -24.02 -41.59
N LEU A 729 -20.56 -23.28 -40.60
CA LEU A 729 -19.40 -23.61 -39.78
C LEU A 729 -19.72 -24.58 -38.62
N GLY A 730 -21.01 -24.90 -38.40
CA GLY A 730 -21.46 -25.89 -37.44
C GLY A 730 -21.56 -25.36 -35.99
N CYS A 731 -21.71 -24.07 -35.81
CA CYS A 731 -21.99 -23.49 -34.49
C CYS A 731 -23.36 -23.94 -33.99
N SER A 732 -23.49 -24.26 -32.71
CA SER A 732 -24.72 -24.81 -32.13
C SER A 732 -25.79 -23.76 -31.84
N HIS A 733 -25.39 -22.58 -31.36
CA HIS A 733 -26.29 -21.50 -30.97
C HIS A 733 -25.84 -20.16 -31.54
N VAL A 734 -26.79 -19.26 -31.64
CA VAL A 734 -26.58 -17.89 -32.14
C VAL A 734 -27.29 -16.89 -31.25
N GLN A 735 -26.63 -15.77 -31.01
CA GLN A 735 -27.17 -14.61 -30.34
C GLN A 735 -26.86 -13.35 -31.16
N GLY A 736 -27.81 -12.44 -31.25
CA GLY A 736 -27.60 -11.18 -31.96
C GLY A 736 -28.90 -10.49 -32.32
N TYR A 737 -28.76 -9.28 -32.84
CA TYR A 737 -29.92 -8.47 -33.18
C TYR A 737 -30.76 -9.06 -34.33
N ILE A 738 -30.23 -10.07 -35.01
CA ILE A 738 -31.01 -10.81 -36.02
C ILE A 738 -32.23 -11.48 -35.41
N TYR A 739 -32.17 -11.93 -34.14
CA TYR A 739 -33.26 -12.58 -33.45
C TYR A 739 -33.95 -11.70 -32.42
N GLY A 740 -33.33 -10.63 -32.00
CA GLY A 740 -33.93 -9.68 -31.06
C GLY A 740 -32.90 -8.84 -30.30
N ARG A 741 -33.34 -7.67 -29.94
CA ARG A 741 -32.62 -6.82 -28.97
C ARG A 741 -32.92 -7.30 -27.55
N PRO A 742 -32.07 -6.98 -26.58
CA PRO A 742 -32.42 -7.19 -25.15
C PRO A 742 -33.77 -6.57 -24.81
N MET A 743 -34.69 -7.35 -24.25
CA MET A 743 -36.07 -7.00 -23.94
C MET A 743 -36.38 -7.29 -22.46
N ASP A 744 -37.47 -6.73 -21.96
CA ASP A 744 -37.88 -6.99 -20.57
C ASP A 744 -38.54 -8.39 -20.41
N LEU A 745 -38.76 -8.82 -19.19
CA LEU A 745 -39.34 -10.14 -18.90
C LEU A 745 -40.77 -10.28 -19.46
N VAL A 746 -41.53 -9.19 -19.51
CA VAL A 746 -42.90 -9.21 -20.03
C VAL A 746 -42.90 -9.47 -21.54
N GLU A 747 -41.98 -8.82 -22.23
CA GLU A 747 -41.76 -9.03 -23.67
C GLU A 747 -41.27 -10.46 -23.98
N VAL A 748 -40.34 -10.99 -23.15
CA VAL A 748 -39.89 -12.39 -23.25
C VAL A 748 -41.06 -13.36 -23.12
N LEU A 749 -41.90 -13.16 -22.10
CA LEU A 749 -43.05 -14.03 -21.91
C LEU A 749 -44.09 -13.95 -23.05
N ALA A 750 -44.26 -12.78 -23.64
CA ALA A 750 -45.08 -12.58 -24.83
C ALA A 750 -44.46 -13.30 -26.03
N LEU A 751 -43.17 -13.10 -26.29
CA LEU A 751 -42.45 -13.77 -27.39
C LEU A 751 -42.55 -15.31 -27.33
N LEU A 752 -42.39 -15.88 -26.13
CA LEU A 752 -42.49 -17.35 -25.96
C LEU A 752 -43.93 -17.88 -26.16
N ARG A 753 -44.95 -17.09 -25.83
CA ARG A 753 -46.35 -17.46 -26.03
C ARG A 753 -46.77 -17.36 -27.49
N GLU A 754 -46.41 -16.29 -28.19
CA GLU A 754 -46.82 -16.01 -29.57
C GLU A 754 -46.07 -16.86 -30.57
N GLY A 755 -44.75 -17.08 -30.36
CA GLY A 755 -43.86 -17.76 -31.30
C GLY A 755 -43.76 -19.29 -31.11
N ASP A 756 -44.47 -19.90 -30.17
CA ASP A 756 -44.28 -21.32 -29.77
C ASP A 756 -42.79 -21.65 -29.55
N GLY A 757 -41.98 -20.68 -29.06
CA GLY A 757 -40.55 -20.77 -28.84
C GLY A 757 -39.69 -20.77 -30.10
N ARG A 758 -40.25 -20.49 -31.29
CA ARG A 758 -39.49 -20.25 -32.53
C ARG A 758 -39.01 -18.81 -32.59
N ALA A 759 -37.79 -18.63 -33.07
CA ALA A 759 -37.21 -17.32 -33.31
C ALA A 759 -37.23 -17.02 -34.83
N GLU A 760 -37.83 -15.88 -35.16
CA GLU A 760 -37.77 -15.39 -36.52
C GLU A 760 -36.57 -14.48 -36.71
N ALA A 761 -35.80 -14.71 -37.76
CA ALA A 761 -34.62 -13.91 -38.05
C ALA A 761 -35.05 -12.62 -38.80
N HIS A 762 -34.78 -11.48 -38.18
CA HIS A 762 -35.04 -10.13 -38.66
C HIS A 762 -33.74 -9.37 -38.91
N GLY A 763 -33.11 -9.57 -40.06
CA GLY A 763 -31.84 -8.90 -40.34
C GLY A 763 -31.72 -8.49 -41.81
N TYR A 764 -30.71 -7.71 -42.10
CA TYR A 764 -30.36 -7.36 -43.47
C TYR A 764 -29.93 -8.64 -44.20
N LYS A 765 -30.52 -8.88 -45.37
CA LYS A 765 -30.08 -9.92 -46.27
C LYS A 765 -29.34 -9.26 -47.43
N SER A 766 -28.08 -9.58 -47.57
CA SER A 766 -27.34 -9.07 -48.72
C SER A 766 -27.99 -9.52 -50.01
N ALA A 767 -28.24 -8.58 -50.93
CA ALA A 767 -28.65 -8.91 -52.24
C ALA A 767 -27.51 -9.52 -53.08
N ARG A 768 -26.35 -9.68 -52.51
CA ARG A 768 -25.21 -10.28 -53.18
C ARG A 768 -25.36 -11.80 -53.19
N GLU A 769 -25.34 -12.35 -54.36
CA GLU A 769 -25.27 -13.79 -54.54
C GLU A 769 -24.02 -14.38 -53.88
N PRO A 770 -24.10 -15.59 -53.26
CA PRO A 770 -22.94 -16.24 -52.69
C PRO A 770 -21.85 -16.40 -53.76
N ARG A 771 -20.63 -16.03 -53.38
CA ARG A 771 -19.47 -16.20 -54.25
C ARG A 771 -18.84 -17.56 -54.02
N LEU A 772 -18.60 -18.29 -55.07
CA LEU A 772 -17.89 -19.55 -55.02
C LEU A 772 -16.38 -19.29 -55.11
N THR A 773 -15.64 -19.76 -54.12
CA THR A 773 -14.18 -19.69 -54.17
C THR A 773 -13.65 -20.67 -55.20
N THR A 774 -12.79 -20.18 -56.08
CA THR A 774 -12.16 -20.96 -57.13
C THR A 774 -10.75 -20.44 -57.39
N PHE A 775 -9.87 -21.26 -57.95
CA PHE A 775 -8.52 -20.91 -58.35
C PHE A 775 -8.31 -21.25 -59.81
N ARG A 776 -9.19 -20.73 -60.66
CA ARG A 776 -9.18 -21.02 -62.06
C ARG A 776 -8.40 -19.97 -62.83
N THR A 777 -7.44 -20.40 -63.62
CA THR A 777 -6.74 -19.55 -64.57
C THR A 777 -7.66 -19.27 -65.75
N VAL A 778 -7.73 -18.02 -66.13
CA VAL A 778 -8.54 -17.54 -67.28
C VAL A 778 -7.71 -16.58 -68.13
N GLN A 779 -8.06 -16.54 -69.46
CA GLN A 779 -7.50 -15.49 -70.30
C GLN A 779 -8.42 -14.28 -70.29
N ILE A 780 -7.85 -13.10 -70.15
CA ILE A 780 -8.57 -11.83 -70.08
C ILE A 780 -8.19 -10.98 -71.29
N GLY A 781 -9.16 -10.72 -72.10
CA GLY A 781 -9.06 -9.83 -73.28
C GLY A 781 -9.36 -8.39 -72.88
N SER A 782 -8.51 -7.42 -73.26
CA SER A 782 -8.80 -5.98 -73.14
C SER A 782 -8.03 -5.19 -74.14
N GLY A 783 -8.71 -4.34 -74.93
CA GLY A 783 -8.09 -3.48 -75.96
C GLY A 783 -7.23 -4.19 -76.99
N GLY A 784 -7.59 -5.43 -77.34
CA GLY A 784 -6.82 -6.25 -78.29
C GLY A 784 -5.64 -7.04 -77.69
N TYR A 785 -5.40 -6.94 -76.43
CA TYR A 785 -4.38 -7.71 -75.71
C TYR A 785 -5.03 -8.83 -74.94
N ARG A 786 -4.23 -9.91 -74.67
CA ARG A 786 -4.64 -11.03 -73.80
C ARG A 786 -3.67 -11.14 -72.60
N TYR A 787 -4.28 -11.31 -71.43
CA TYR A 787 -3.56 -11.44 -70.14
C TYR A 787 -4.00 -12.74 -69.48
N GLU A 788 -3.10 -13.46 -68.87
CA GLU A 788 -3.42 -14.58 -68.02
C GLU A 788 -3.62 -14.12 -66.59
N ALA A 789 -4.74 -14.50 -65.96
CA ALA A 789 -5.08 -14.14 -64.62
C ALA A 789 -5.83 -15.25 -63.90
N ILE A 790 -5.94 -15.16 -62.57
CA ILE A 790 -6.57 -16.19 -61.77
C ILE A 790 -7.84 -15.62 -61.14
N ILE A 791 -8.97 -16.33 -61.35
CA ILE A 791 -10.18 -16.03 -60.59
C ILE A 791 -10.07 -16.63 -59.19
N ARG A 792 -10.24 -15.80 -58.18
CA ARG A 792 -10.22 -16.17 -56.74
C ARG A 792 -11.59 -16.56 -56.22
N ASN A 793 -12.61 -15.87 -56.65
CA ASN A 793 -14.00 -16.20 -56.38
C ASN A 793 -14.90 -15.61 -57.48
N MET A 794 -16.07 -16.22 -57.67
CA MET A 794 -17.08 -15.74 -58.63
C MET A 794 -18.49 -16.04 -58.15
N SER A 795 -19.42 -15.21 -58.55
CA SER A 795 -20.86 -15.41 -58.46
C SER A 795 -21.44 -15.36 -59.85
N SER A 796 -22.74 -15.57 -60.00
CA SER A 796 -23.39 -15.47 -61.36
C SER A 796 -23.19 -14.10 -62.02
N ARG A 797 -22.95 -13.01 -61.18
CA ARG A 797 -22.86 -11.64 -61.66
C ARG A 797 -21.49 -10.98 -61.60
N GLY A 798 -20.49 -11.64 -61.04
CA GLY A 798 -19.17 -11.02 -60.95
C GLY A 798 -18.07 -11.94 -60.41
N ALA A 799 -16.81 -11.55 -60.62
CA ALA A 799 -15.65 -12.31 -60.22
C ALA A 799 -14.58 -11.40 -59.57
N LEU A 800 -13.77 -11.99 -58.70
CA LEU A 800 -12.52 -11.43 -58.22
C LEU A 800 -11.37 -12.07 -59.00
N ILE A 801 -10.63 -11.22 -59.69
CA ILE A 801 -9.51 -11.61 -60.52
C ILE A 801 -8.21 -11.15 -59.89
N GLU A 802 -7.20 -11.98 -59.87
CA GLU A 802 -5.85 -11.68 -59.43
C GLU A 802 -4.86 -11.85 -60.58
N GLY A 803 -3.92 -10.95 -60.73
CA GLY A 803 -2.91 -10.94 -61.78
C GLY A 803 -2.99 -9.74 -62.73
N LEU A 804 -3.96 -8.86 -62.54
CA LEU A 804 -4.06 -7.58 -63.27
C LEU A 804 -3.79 -6.42 -62.34
N TRP A 805 -2.98 -5.47 -62.78
CA TRP A 805 -2.58 -4.32 -61.97
C TRP A 805 -3.23 -3.03 -62.46
N ASN A 806 -3.74 -2.23 -61.53
CA ASN A 806 -4.22 -0.87 -61.79
C ASN A 806 -5.23 -0.76 -62.96
N VAL A 807 -6.16 -1.68 -63.08
CA VAL A 807 -7.22 -1.62 -64.07
C VAL A 807 -8.23 -0.54 -63.68
N PRO A 808 -8.43 0.52 -64.45
CA PRO A 808 -9.40 1.56 -64.14
C PRO A 808 -10.83 1.00 -64.03
N PRO A 809 -11.63 1.46 -63.04
CA PRO A 809 -13.04 1.16 -63.00
C PRO A 809 -13.73 1.56 -64.31
N GLY A 810 -14.67 0.75 -64.80
CA GLY A 810 -15.32 0.95 -66.06
C GLY A 810 -14.63 0.33 -67.31
N THR A 811 -13.43 -0.27 -67.11
CA THR A 811 -12.73 -0.97 -68.22
C THR A 811 -13.48 -2.21 -68.63
N ALA A 812 -13.76 -2.31 -69.88
CA ALA A 812 -14.37 -3.50 -70.49
C ALA A 812 -13.33 -4.64 -70.64
N LEU A 813 -13.68 -5.79 -70.11
CA LEU A 813 -12.86 -6.99 -70.09
C LEU A 813 -13.66 -8.16 -70.65
N THR A 814 -12.99 -9.03 -71.34
CA THR A 814 -13.59 -10.30 -71.80
C THR A 814 -12.89 -11.46 -71.12
N LEU A 815 -13.57 -12.25 -70.30
CA LEU A 815 -13.03 -13.41 -69.56
C LEU A 815 -13.28 -14.68 -70.35
N GLU A 816 -12.23 -15.35 -70.85
CA GLU A 816 -12.26 -16.58 -71.60
C GLU A 816 -11.97 -17.77 -70.68
N PHE A 817 -12.94 -18.61 -70.36
CA PHE A 817 -12.84 -19.81 -69.51
C PHE A 817 -12.48 -21.07 -70.27
N GLY A 818 -12.60 -21.02 -71.60
CA GLY A 818 -12.33 -22.08 -72.52
C GLY A 818 -12.68 -21.71 -74.01
N PRO A 819 -12.47 -22.59 -75.01
CA PRO A 819 -12.62 -22.24 -76.44
C PRO A 819 -13.97 -21.65 -76.85
N ASP A 820 -15.06 -22.05 -76.20
CA ASP A 820 -16.40 -21.59 -76.44
C ASP A 820 -17.08 -20.91 -75.27
N GLN A 821 -16.29 -20.52 -74.22
CA GLN A 821 -16.78 -19.91 -72.97
C GLN A 821 -16.13 -18.56 -72.76
N SER A 822 -16.71 -17.55 -73.38
CA SER A 822 -16.24 -16.16 -73.24
C SER A 822 -17.37 -15.28 -72.72
N PHE A 823 -17.08 -14.47 -71.74
CA PHE A 823 -18.04 -13.58 -71.07
C PHE A 823 -17.50 -12.17 -70.98
N ASP A 824 -18.29 -11.23 -71.36
CA ASP A 824 -17.96 -9.80 -71.19
C ASP A 824 -18.22 -9.36 -69.76
N ALA A 825 -17.29 -8.56 -69.23
CA ALA A 825 -17.35 -8.03 -67.90
C ALA A 825 -16.76 -6.62 -67.83
N GLU A 826 -17.13 -5.88 -66.79
CA GLU A 826 -16.65 -4.54 -66.58
C GLU A 826 -15.92 -4.49 -65.22
N ALA A 827 -14.73 -3.90 -65.18
CA ALA A 827 -14.00 -3.67 -63.92
C ALA A 827 -14.76 -2.66 -63.06
N ARG A 828 -15.07 -3.03 -61.80
CA ARG A 828 -15.76 -2.17 -60.85
C ARG A 828 -14.81 -1.51 -59.87
N TRP A 829 -13.77 -2.19 -59.52
CA TRP A 829 -12.69 -1.67 -58.62
C TRP A 829 -11.38 -2.43 -58.91
N SER A 830 -10.27 -1.79 -58.57
CA SER A 830 -8.94 -2.39 -58.67
C SER A 830 -8.11 -1.96 -57.47
N THR A 831 -7.40 -2.89 -56.83
CA THR A 831 -6.49 -2.62 -55.73
C THR A 831 -5.29 -3.56 -55.82
N GLY A 832 -4.09 -2.99 -56.04
CA GLY A 832 -2.88 -3.78 -56.28
C GLY A 832 -3.03 -4.70 -57.49
N ASN A 833 -2.84 -6.00 -57.33
CA ASN A 833 -2.96 -7.01 -58.35
C ASN A 833 -4.37 -7.66 -58.44
N ARG A 834 -5.38 -7.06 -57.77
CA ARG A 834 -6.73 -7.61 -57.71
C ARG A 834 -7.73 -6.68 -58.34
N VAL A 835 -8.63 -7.24 -59.13
CA VAL A 835 -9.69 -6.54 -59.85
C VAL A 835 -11.02 -7.22 -59.58
N GLY A 836 -11.99 -6.45 -59.08
CA GLY A 836 -13.38 -6.90 -59.02
C GLY A 836 -14.12 -6.57 -60.31
N VAL A 837 -14.65 -7.57 -60.98
CA VAL A 837 -15.40 -7.41 -62.23
C VAL A 837 -16.86 -7.79 -62.05
N GLN A 838 -17.71 -7.15 -62.84
CA GLN A 838 -19.11 -7.50 -62.97
C GLN A 838 -19.37 -8.02 -64.38
N PHE A 839 -20.00 -9.19 -64.52
CA PHE A 839 -20.38 -9.77 -65.80
C PHE A 839 -21.52 -8.98 -66.42
N ALA A 840 -21.47 -8.82 -67.72
CA ALA A 840 -22.54 -8.19 -68.53
C ALA A 840 -23.82 -8.98 -68.45
N VAL A 841 -23.73 -10.29 -68.39
CA VAL A 841 -24.86 -11.26 -68.33
C VAL A 841 -24.57 -12.25 -67.19
N ALA A 842 -25.64 -12.69 -66.54
CA ALA A 842 -25.46 -13.68 -65.43
C ALA A 842 -24.90 -14.98 -66.04
N VAL A 843 -23.86 -15.51 -65.39
CA VAL A 843 -23.13 -16.72 -65.81
C VAL A 843 -23.48 -17.91 -64.93
N ASP A 844 -23.57 -19.09 -65.54
CA ASP A 844 -23.76 -20.33 -64.77
C ASP A 844 -22.43 -20.75 -64.12
N THR A 845 -22.32 -20.48 -62.79
CA THR A 845 -21.13 -20.77 -62.05
C THR A 845 -20.82 -22.24 -61.90
N ASP A 846 -21.85 -23.10 -61.83
CA ASP A 846 -21.68 -24.56 -61.69
C ASP A 846 -21.17 -25.18 -63.02
N ALA A 847 -21.62 -24.67 -64.18
CA ALA A 847 -21.11 -25.08 -65.49
C ALA A 847 -19.63 -24.64 -65.69
N LEU A 848 -19.23 -23.49 -65.11
CA LEU A 848 -17.88 -22.96 -65.30
C LEU A 848 -16.86 -23.53 -64.28
N ILE A 849 -17.25 -23.85 -63.08
CA ILE A 849 -16.32 -24.31 -62.05
C ILE A 849 -16.21 -25.86 -62.02
N GLY A 850 -17.19 -26.56 -62.63
CA GLY A 850 -17.30 -28.02 -62.59
C GLY A 850 -18.06 -28.56 -61.39
N PRO A 851 -18.53 -29.81 -61.42
CA PRO A 851 -19.32 -30.34 -60.29
C PRO A 851 -18.51 -30.36 -59.00
N ARG A 852 -19.14 -29.91 -57.93
CA ARG A 852 -18.61 -29.93 -56.57
C ARG A 852 -18.04 -31.31 -56.27
N ILE A 853 -16.72 -31.46 -56.09
CA ILE A 853 -16.16 -32.60 -55.40
C ILE A 853 -16.60 -32.38 -53.95
N ALA A 854 -17.70 -33.01 -53.54
CA ALA A 854 -18.09 -33.10 -52.16
C ALA A 854 -16.89 -33.69 -51.41
N ALA A 855 -16.29 -32.89 -50.55
CA ALA A 855 -15.23 -33.37 -49.65
C ALA A 855 -15.85 -34.46 -48.77
N SER A 856 -15.87 -35.69 -49.20
CA SER A 856 -16.12 -36.84 -48.38
C SER A 856 -14.87 -37.08 -47.50
N ALA A 857 -14.80 -36.36 -46.43
CA ALA A 857 -13.87 -36.65 -45.35
C ALA A 857 -14.29 -37.94 -44.65
N ARG A 858 -14.01 -39.11 -45.27
CA ARG A 858 -13.88 -40.40 -44.62
C ARG A 858 -12.70 -41.16 -45.19
N GLY A 859 -11.50 -40.64 -44.99
CA GLY A 859 -10.27 -41.41 -45.14
C GLY A 859 -10.06 -42.27 -43.91
N ARG A 860 -10.47 -43.56 -43.98
CA ARG A 860 -10.00 -44.61 -43.05
C ARG A 860 -8.50 -44.71 -43.20
N ILE A 861 -7.76 -44.25 -42.15
CA ILE A 861 -6.37 -44.63 -41.99
C ILE A 861 -6.33 -46.09 -41.59
N ARG A 862 -6.05 -46.97 -42.60
CA ARG A 862 -5.60 -48.33 -42.35
C ARG A 862 -4.21 -48.27 -41.72
N ARG A 863 -4.11 -48.73 -40.46
CA ARG A 863 -2.80 -49.12 -39.88
C ARG A 863 -2.23 -50.25 -40.75
N ALA A 864 -1.01 -50.05 -41.23
CA ALA A 864 -0.14 -51.09 -41.68
C ALA A 864 1.11 -51.16 -40.78
N ALA A 865 1.26 -52.32 -40.17
CA ALA A 865 2.36 -52.98 -39.48
C ALA A 865 3.50 -52.13 -38.86
#